data_8b5ce45d034d671b3b732cd4653f506c
#
_entry.id   8b5ce45d034d671b3b732cd4653f506c
#
_cell.length_a   1.000
_cell.length_b   1.000
_cell.length_c   1.000
_cell.angle_alpha   90.00
_cell.angle_beta   90.00
_cell.angle_gamma   90.00
#
_symmetry.space_group_name_H-M   'P 1'
#
loop_
_entity.id
_entity.type
_entity.pdbx_description
1 polymer ?
#
loop_
_entity_poly.entity_id
_entity_poly.type
_entity_poly.pdbx_seq_one_letter_code
_entity_poly.pdbx_strand_id
1 'polypeptide(L)'
;MQSLGINVGSTSLKMALMDNGTVLWSAALPHEGDFPAATRKLLAASNGLAKEGTPTLVTGNEGRFMFNTAGTLEPLCVEAALKSLALKANAVVSMGGEDLVVYSLNSDGRIINNFSGNKCASGTGEFLKQQLARMDMTLEDIDKAPDTATVYPLSTRCSVFMKSDCTHRLNTREATKDDIVLSLSDVMAVKVIDFLKRAKVRSGRVVLTGGITLNRHIIRFIRKKAPEIEFVIPESAAVFEALGAAALAAESGTPLPSLDKLLRHNEIRFGNLDALKKWQDKVKTFDKADGKVRADRVYILGVDGGSTTTKASLVDAETDEIVASHYGRTHGDPVKALKECLAIIQQKIVSDTGGKDVAITLAATTGSSREILGVFLETAGVYNEIIAHSVGTTYFDPAVETIFEIGGQDAKYVLLKNGVPIDYAMNEACSAGTGSFLEESASGDLSIHSAKDIGPIALNADCPLKFGEHCSAFINSDIRKAVQQGASRENITAGIVCSIVSNYLNRVVGNRTIGGKVFLQGGVAKNPAVPQAFAMLLDKEILVPPAPELMGCFGVALLAKRKSADGLLAAQTVNIDALLSREIGYERVFTCEACDNRCPIQVLNVNDHKYMFGGRCNKYTNMRKAVKDVPVFDYVAQRQRMLFEEYAPLKETFIKKRDFVVGIPRAFSVHTLYPLYAWFFHELGVKTFLSTEVAHVGVARAESAYCFPAEIAHGAVQDCLDKGADYVLLPHFRDMPSYEEDVHANFCPITQSLPYYIEKAFPDVDKKRFVPLVVSFKFGEGKALELFSQSAAQLGVTEAETEKAFTKALAKQQEYFAAAKKLGEEALVEARKANRPVIAVLGRPYNAFTAEANMGIPRKFTTRGYSIIPFDLLPFTEEKIFPNMYWYYGQQDVKSAALL
;
A
#
# COMPACT_ATOMS: atom_id res chain seq x y z
N MET A 1 4.00 -30.52 43.31
CA MET A 1 5.13 -29.55 43.47
C MET A 1 4.65 -28.24 42.95
N GLN A 2 4.70 -27.21 43.79
CA GLN A 2 4.29 -25.86 43.40
C GLN A 2 5.32 -25.22 42.46
N SER A 3 4.86 -24.49 41.45
CA SER A 3 5.68 -23.79 40.49
C SER A 3 5.04 -22.50 40.04
N LEU A 4 5.86 -21.44 39.83
CA LEU A 4 5.44 -20.09 39.46
C LEU A 4 5.88 -19.76 38.04
N GLY A 5 4.97 -19.32 37.25
CA GLY A 5 5.25 -18.74 35.94
C GLY A 5 4.98 -17.23 35.92
N ILE A 6 5.90 -16.47 35.35
CA ILE A 6 5.80 -15.03 35.18
C ILE A 6 5.87 -14.70 33.69
N ASN A 7 4.87 -14.04 33.15
CA ASN A 7 4.93 -13.49 31.80
C ASN A 7 4.97 -11.96 31.85
N VAL A 8 6.04 -11.39 31.35
CA VAL A 8 6.24 -9.95 31.22
C VAL A 8 5.84 -9.53 29.80
N GLY A 9 4.57 -9.25 29.63
CA GLY A 9 4.05 -8.72 28.35
C GLY A 9 4.38 -7.24 28.17
N SER A 10 4.10 -6.70 26.99
CA SER A 10 4.36 -5.30 26.64
C SER A 10 3.57 -4.30 27.50
N THR A 11 2.35 -4.64 27.93
CA THR A 11 1.45 -3.74 28.67
C THR A 11 1.09 -4.23 30.07
N SER A 12 1.24 -5.53 30.33
CA SER A 12 0.84 -6.16 31.59
C SER A 12 1.79 -7.24 32.05
N LEU A 13 1.99 -7.31 33.35
CA LEU A 13 2.66 -8.41 34.03
C LEU A 13 1.60 -9.45 34.43
N LYS A 14 1.88 -10.72 34.19
CA LYS A 14 0.98 -11.83 34.48
C LYS A 14 1.73 -12.89 35.27
N MET A 15 1.07 -13.44 36.26
CA MET A 15 1.63 -14.52 37.06
C MET A 15 0.62 -15.67 37.17
N ALA A 16 1.11 -16.90 37.20
CA ALA A 16 0.33 -18.10 37.45
C ALA A 16 1.09 -19.03 38.34
N LEU A 17 0.45 -19.53 39.40
CA LEU A 17 0.96 -20.51 40.34
C LEU A 17 0.20 -21.81 40.13
N MET A 18 0.95 -22.88 39.94
CA MET A 18 0.42 -24.26 39.79
C MET A 18 0.90 -25.15 40.90
N ASP A 19 0.10 -26.17 41.21
CA ASP A 19 0.53 -27.30 42.03
C ASP A 19 0.14 -28.63 41.36
N ASN A 20 1.10 -29.44 41.02
CA ASN A 20 0.91 -30.72 40.36
C ASN A 20 -0.04 -30.67 39.15
N GLY A 21 0.11 -29.63 38.31
CA GLY A 21 -0.70 -29.45 37.10
C GLY A 21 -2.03 -28.69 37.32
N THR A 22 -2.42 -28.38 38.58
CA THR A 22 -3.63 -27.62 38.90
C THR A 22 -3.27 -26.15 39.15
N VAL A 23 -4.03 -25.23 38.57
CA VAL A 23 -3.86 -23.81 38.78
C VAL A 23 -4.39 -23.45 40.17
N LEU A 24 -3.52 -22.97 41.06
CA LEU A 24 -3.90 -22.50 42.39
C LEU A 24 -4.29 -21.04 42.41
N TRP A 25 -3.60 -20.23 41.62
CA TRP A 25 -3.80 -18.81 41.56
C TRP A 25 -3.22 -18.25 40.24
N SER A 26 -3.87 -17.25 39.71
CA SER A 26 -3.33 -16.47 38.61
C SER A 26 -3.87 -15.06 38.65
N ALA A 27 -3.07 -14.11 38.18
CA ALA A 27 -3.47 -12.72 38.04
C ALA A 27 -2.68 -11.99 36.95
N ALA A 28 -3.27 -10.92 36.41
CA ALA A 28 -2.67 -10.00 35.48
C ALA A 28 -2.83 -8.58 35.99
N LEU A 29 -1.78 -7.75 35.82
CA LEU A 29 -1.79 -6.35 36.24
C LEU A 29 -1.09 -5.48 35.19
N PRO A 30 -1.69 -4.36 34.74
CA PRO A 30 -0.98 -3.38 33.94
C PRO A 30 0.24 -2.86 34.71
N HIS A 31 1.40 -2.80 34.04
CA HIS A 31 2.64 -2.35 34.69
C HIS A 31 2.95 -0.88 34.42
N GLU A 32 2.35 -0.26 33.39
CA GLU A 32 2.54 1.14 33.01
C GLU A 32 4.03 1.56 32.98
N GLY A 33 4.92 0.61 32.67
CA GLY A 33 6.38 0.75 32.70
C GLY A 33 7.04 0.50 34.06
N ASP A 34 6.32 0.53 35.19
CA ASP A 34 6.85 0.24 36.52
C ASP A 34 6.71 -1.26 36.87
N PHE A 35 7.61 -2.06 36.30
CA PHE A 35 7.65 -3.51 36.54
C PHE A 35 7.90 -3.86 38.02
N PRO A 36 8.78 -3.15 38.75
CA PRO A 36 9.00 -3.37 40.18
C PRO A 36 7.72 -3.24 40.99
N ALA A 37 6.96 -2.17 40.79
CA ALA A 37 5.72 -1.97 41.52
C ALA A 37 4.66 -3.02 41.15
N ALA A 38 4.50 -3.34 39.88
CA ALA A 38 3.58 -4.38 39.42
C ALA A 38 3.94 -5.75 39.98
N THR A 39 5.23 -6.10 40.00
CA THR A 39 5.72 -7.36 40.56
C THR A 39 5.39 -7.47 42.05
N ARG A 40 5.66 -6.43 42.83
CA ARG A 40 5.35 -6.39 44.27
C ARG A 40 3.84 -6.57 44.51
N LYS A 41 3.01 -5.86 43.74
CA LYS A 41 1.53 -5.93 43.89
C LYS A 41 1.02 -7.34 43.54
N LEU A 42 1.51 -7.98 42.50
CA LEU A 42 1.08 -9.33 42.12
C LEU A 42 1.54 -10.39 43.13
N LEU A 43 2.79 -10.32 43.59
CA LEU A 43 3.27 -11.25 44.64
C LEU A 43 2.50 -11.08 45.95
N ALA A 44 2.18 -9.82 46.35
CA ALA A 44 1.32 -9.59 47.50
C ALA A 44 -0.10 -10.14 47.32
N ALA A 45 -0.67 -9.98 46.12
CA ALA A 45 -1.99 -10.54 45.76
C ALA A 45 -2.05 -12.07 45.76
N SER A 46 -0.93 -12.73 45.71
CA SER A 46 -0.87 -14.20 45.85
C SER A 46 -1.14 -14.67 47.30
N ASN A 47 -1.32 -13.73 48.25
CA ASN A 47 -1.57 -14.03 49.67
C ASN A 47 -0.57 -15.05 50.29
N GLY A 48 0.71 -14.94 49.88
CA GLY A 48 1.76 -15.79 50.41
C GLY A 48 1.80 -17.19 49.78
N LEU A 49 1.03 -17.45 48.74
CA LEU A 49 1.10 -18.70 47.98
C LEU A 49 2.42 -18.82 47.20
N ALA A 50 2.88 -17.74 46.58
CA ALA A 50 4.18 -17.66 45.92
C ALA A 50 5.26 -17.33 46.97
N LYS A 51 6.00 -18.33 47.41
CA LYS A 51 7.03 -18.23 48.46
C LYS A 51 8.44 -18.23 47.88
N GLU A 52 9.38 -17.66 48.63
CA GLU A 52 10.80 -17.83 48.32
C GLU A 52 11.14 -19.33 48.19
N GLY A 53 11.98 -19.67 47.20
CA GLY A 53 12.31 -21.02 46.88
C GLY A 53 11.34 -21.75 45.96
N THR A 54 10.15 -21.21 45.65
CA THR A 54 9.23 -21.78 44.64
C THR A 54 9.93 -21.84 43.27
N PRO A 55 9.98 -23.01 42.58
CA PRO A 55 10.49 -23.07 41.22
C PRO A 55 9.79 -22.09 40.30
N THR A 56 10.55 -21.22 39.70
CA THR A 56 10.04 -20.08 38.93
C THR A 56 10.67 -19.98 37.56
N LEU A 57 9.86 -19.68 36.55
CA LEU A 57 10.31 -19.42 35.20
C LEU A 57 9.68 -18.15 34.67
N VAL A 58 10.48 -17.35 33.99
CA VAL A 58 9.99 -16.06 33.40
C VAL A 58 9.97 -16.15 31.88
N THR A 59 8.90 -15.68 31.28
CA THR A 59 8.76 -15.52 29.83
C THR A 59 8.40 -14.08 29.47
N GLY A 60 8.28 -13.79 28.20
CA GLY A 60 8.09 -12.44 27.64
C GLY A 60 9.34 -11.95 26.91
N ASN A 61 9.17 -11.09 25.93
CA ASN A 61 10.26 -10.70 25.02
C ASN A 61 11.45 -10.08 25.76
N GLU A 62 11.39 -8.80 26.08
CA GLU A 62 12.49 -8.09 26.75
C GLU A 62 12.41 -8.20 28.29
N GLY A 63 11.18 -8.24 28.82
CA GLY A 63 10.93 -8.24 30.23
C GLY A 63 11.50 -9.42 30.99
N ARG A 64 11.68 -10.58 30.32
CA ARG A 64 12.34 -11.75 30.94
C ARG A 64 13.75 -11.47 31.45
N PHE A 65 14.46 -10.55 30.83
CA PHE A 65 15.83 -10.19 31.23
C PHE A 65 15.88 -9.29 32.47
N MET A 66 14.74 -8.76 32.91
CA MET A 66 14.64 -7.92 34.10
C MET A 66 14.58 -8.72 35.40
N PHE A 67 14.43 -10.03 35.33
CA PHE A 67 14.30 -10.91 36.47
C PHE A 67 15.55 -11.77 36.71
N ASN A 68 15.94 -11.94 37.95
CA ASN A 68 17.02 -12.84 38.39
C ASN A 68 16.53 -14.29 38.55
N THR A 69 15.84 -14.79 37.57
CA THR A 69 15.32 -16.16 37.50
C THR A 69 15.59 -16.75 36.12
N ALA A 70 15.39 -18.04 35.96
CA ALA A 70 15.49 -18.69 34.65
C ALA A 70 14.42 -18.09 33.68
N GLY A 71 14.84 -17.84 32.44
CA GLY A 71 13.97 -17.33 31.39
C GLY A 71 13.70 -18.36 30.30
N THR A 72 12.51 -18.31 29.68
CA THR A 72 12.14 -19.19 28.56
C THR A 72 11.43 -18.39 27.45
N LEU A 73 11.25 -19.03 26.30
CA LEU A 73 10.59 -18.42 25.13
C LEU A 73 9.07 -18.60 25.20
N GLU A 74 8.30 -17.60 24.79
CA GLU A 74 6.85 -17.65 24.76
C GLU A 74 6.27 -18.84 23.96
N PRO A 75 6.78 -19.22 22.77
CA PRO A 75 6.29 -20.41 22.06
C PRO A 75 6.35 -21.69 22.89
N LEU A 76 7.40 -21.89 23.67
CA LEU A 76 7.52 -23.07 24.57
C LEU A 76 6.46 -23.01 25.67
N CYS A 77 6.16 -21.83 26.18
CA CYS A 77 5.10 -21.66 27.16
C CYS A 77 3.72 -21.93 26.54
N VAL A 78 3.48 -21.55 25.31
CA VAL A 78 2.22 -21.86 24.61
C VAL A 78 2.04 -23.36 24.44
N GLU A 79 3.08 -24.10 24.02
CA GLU A 79 3.02 -25.54 23.92
C GLU A 79 2.77 -26.23 25.29
N ALA A 80 3.46 -25.74 26.33
CA ALA A 80 3.31 -26.28 27.67
C ALA A 80 1.91 -26.03 28.26
N ALA A 81 1.34 -24.83 28.00
CA ALA A 81 -0.01 -24.51 28.43
C ALA A 81 -1.07 -25.37 27.72
N LEU A 82 -0.94 -25.57 26.40
CA LEU A 82 -1.82 -26.48 25.66
C LEU A 82 -1.80 -27.89 26.26
N LYS A 83 -0.60 -28.41 26.54
CA LYS A 83 -0.41 -29.75 27.14
C LYS A 83 -1.01 -29.82 28.55
N SER A 84 -0.75 -28.80 29.39
CA SER A 84 -1.24 -28.76 30.77
C SER A 84 -2.78 -28.69 30.83
N LEU A 85 -3.40 -27.97 29.92
CA LEU A 85 -4.85 -27.83 29.81
C LEU A 85 -5.52 -28.93 28.97
N ALA A 86 -4.75 -29.88 28.45
CA ALA A 86 -5.20 -30.95 27.56
C ALA A 86 -5.97 -30.41 26.32
N LEU A 87 -5.60 -29.23 25.83
CA LEU A 87 -6.22 -28.59 24.67
C LEU A 87 -5.58 -29.09 23.37
N LYS A 88 -6.42 -29.61 22.47
CA LYS A 88 -6.03 -29.92 21.08
C LYS A 88 -6.49 -28.83 20.15
N ALA A 89 -5.59 -28.31 19.34
CA ALA A 89 -5.89 -27.24 18.39
C ALA A 89 -5.01 -27.34 17.14
N ASN A 90 -5.44 -26.72 16.04
CA ASN A 90 -4.67 -26.55 14.80
C ASN A 90 -3.82 -25.27 14.86
N ALA A 91 -4.25 -24.29 15.66
CA ALA A 91 -3.51 -23.06 15.87
C ALA A 91 -3.85 -22.42 17.23
N VAL A 92 -2.94 -21.56 17.69
CA VAL A 92 -3.18 -20.65 18.81
C VAL A 92 -3.02 -19.23 18.30
N VAL A 93 -3.95 -18.36 18.66
CA VAL A 93 -3.87 -16.92 18.38
C VAL A 93 -3.66 -16.19 19.71
N SER A 94 -2.46 -15.66 19.92
CA SER A 94 -2.17 -14.82 21.07
C SER A 94 -2.45 -13.35 20.70
N MET A 95 -3.42 -12.74 21.39
CA MET A 95 -3.90 -11.37 21.17
C MET A 95 -3.46 -10.50 22.35
N GLY A 96 -2.26 -9.91 22.21
CA GLY A 96 -1.60 -9.13 23.24
C GLY A 96 -1.91 -7.65 23.22
N GLY A 97 -1.26 -6.91 24.13
CA GLY A 97 -1.33 -5.46 24.20
C GLY A 97 -0.69 -4.77 22.97
N GLU A 98 0.44 -5.28 22.51
CA GLU A 98 1.16 -4.74 21.34
C GLU A 98 1.38 -5.76 20.22
N ASP A 99 1.08 -7.03 20.45
CA ASP A 99 1.36 -8.13 19.53
C ASP A 99 0.09 -8.93 19.19
N LEU A 100 0.03 -9.37 17.95
CA LEU A 100 -0.89 -10.38 17.46
C LEU A 100 -0.06 -11.48 16.79
N VAL A 101 -0.09 -12.69 17.36
CA VAL A 101 0.71 -13.82 16.87
C VAL A 101 -0.19 -15.03 16.63
N VAL A 102 -0.03 -15.68 15.49
CA VAL A 102 -0.66 -16.97 15.18
C VAL A 102 0.41 -18.04 15.18
N TYR A 103 0.27 -19.02 16.04
CA TYR A 103 1.09 -20.23 16.10
C TYR A 103 0.35 -21.37 15.40
N SER A 104 0.89 -21.89 14.31
CA SER A 104 0.36 -23.08 13.64
C SER A 104 0.93 -24.32 14.29
N LEU A 105 0.07 -25.32 14.55
CA LEU A 105 0.42 -26.52 15.27
C LEU A 105 0.32 -27.77 14.37
N ASN A 106 1.18 -28.77 14.64
CA ASN A 106 1.02 -30.10 14.08
C ASN A 106 0.05 -30.97 14.93
N SER A 107 -0.20 -32.19 14.51
CA SER A 107 -1.08 -33.16 15.21
C SER A 107 -0.69 -33.40 16.65
N ASP A 108 0.59 -33.26 17.00
CA ASP A 108 1.13 -33.50 18.33
C ASP A 108 1.09 -32.26 19.24
N GLY A 109 0.53 -31.15 18.75
CA GLY A 109 0.43 -29.89 19.47
C GLY A 109 1.74 -29.08 19.51
N ARG A 110 2.70 -29.40 18.63
CA ARG A 110 3.98 -28.68 18.51
C ARG A 110 3.84 -27.52 17.51
N ILE A 111 4.43 -26.39 17.83
CA ILE A 111 4.47 -25.22 16.95
C ILE A 111 5.40 -25.53 15.77
N ILE A 112 4.84 -25.51 14.57
CA ILE A 112 5.56 -25.69 13.31
C ILE A 112 5.88 -24.37 12.61
N ASN A 113 5.08 -23.33 12.88
CA ASN A 113 5.29 -21.99 12.33
C ASN A 113 4.66 -20.93 13.22
N ASN A 114 5.18 -19.71 13.15
CA ASN A 114 4.59 -18.55 13.78
C ASN A 114 4.43 -17.41 12.76
N PHE A 115 3.30 -16.75 12.83
CA PHE A 115 2.99 -15.57 12.01
C PHE A 115 2.74 -14.40 12.95
N SER A 116 3.72 -13.51 13.05
CA SER A 116 3.57 -12.23 13.75
C SER A 116 3.28 -11.12 12.75
N GLY A 117 2.41 -10.19 13.12
CA GLY A 117 2.17 -8.98 12.32
C GLY A 117 3.41 -8.10 12.24
N ASN A 118 3.53 -7.33 11.16
CA ASN A 118 4.33 -6.11 11.23
C ASN A 118 3.84 -5.35 12.46
N LYS A 119 4.75 -4.76 13.24
CA LYS A 119 4.49 -3.98 14.46
C LYS A 119 3.53 -2.81 14.19
N CYS A 120 2.29 -3.11 13.81
CA CYS A 120 1.24 -2.16 13.52
C CYS A 120 0.19 -2.23 14.63
N ALA A 121 0.09 -1.18 15.39
CA ALA A 121 -0.78 -1.06 16.56
C ALA A 121 -2.28 -1.29 16.27
N SER A 122 -2.73 -1.15 15.03
CA SER A 122 -4.16 -1.14 14.67
C SER A 122 -4.95 -2.44 14.93
N GLY A 123 -4.30 -3.49 15.44
CA GLY A 123 -4.92 -4.74 15.84
C GLY A 123 -4.59 -5.15 17.27
N THR A 124 -4.13 -4.23 18.10
CA THR A 124 -3.58 -4.49 19.42
C THR A 124 -4.43 -3.89 20.54
N GLY A 125 -4.32 -4.46 21.74
CA GLY A 125 -5.06 -4.00 22.90
C GLY A 125 -4.69 -2.58 23.34
N GLU A 126 -3.43 -2.18 23.19
CA GLU A 126 -2.97 -0.83 23.53
C GLU A 126 -3.63 0.22 22.63
N PHE A 127 -3.73 -0.05 21.32
CA PHE A 127 -4.45 0.84 20.42
C PHE A 127 -5.93 1.01 20.81
N LEU A 128 -6.60 -0.09 21.16
CA LEU A 128 -7.99 -0.04 21.63
C LEU A 128 -8.11 0.83 22.89
N LYS A 129 -7.24 0.60 23.89
CA LYS A 129 -7.18 1.38 25.13
C LYS A 129 -7.00 2.87 24.85
N GLN A 130 -6.09 3.24 23.94
CA GLN A 130 -5.87 4.63 23.54
C GLN A 130 -7.09 5.26 22.87
N GLN A 131 -7.82 4.52 22.02
CA GLN A 131 -9.04 5.04 21.38
C GLN A 131 -10.16 5.23 22.43
N LEU A 132 -10.32 4.31 23.36
CA LEU A 132 -11.27 4.44 24.46
C LEU A 132 -10.99 5.67 25.33
N ALA A 133 -9.72 5.86 25.74
CA ALA A 133 -9.31 7.02 26.54
C ALA A 133 -9.62 8.36 25.84
N ARG A 134 -9.52 8.42 24.51
CA ARG A 134 -9.91 9.62 23.73
C ARG A 134 -11.39 9.91 23.71
N MET A 135 -12.19 8.87 23.91
CA MET A 135 -13.64 8.96 24.03
C MET A 135 -14.10 9.13 25.47
N ASP A 136 -13.17 9.34 26.44
CA ASP A 136 -13.45 9.31 27.88
C ASP A 136 -14.16 8.02 28.30
N MET A 137 -13.67 6.88 27.80
CA MET A 137 -14.17 5.53 28.08
C MET A 137 -13.04 4.67 28.66
N THR A 138 -13.42 3.65 29.44
CA THR A 138 -12.53 2.64 30.00
C THR A 138 -12.72 1.29 29.29
N LEU A 139 -11.87 0.30 29.58
CA LEU A 139 -12.04 -1.05 29.08
C LEU A 139 -13.34 -1.71 29.56
N GLU A 140 -13.82 -1.33 30.76
CA GLU A 140 -15.08 -1.82 31.34
C GLU A 140 -16.32 -1.30 30.59
N ASP A 141 -16.20 -0.14 29.93
CA ASP A 141 -17.29 0.42 29.13
C ASP A 141 -17.54 -0.33 27.83
N ILE A 142 -16.59 -1.13 27.37
CA ILE A 142 -16.76 -1.97 26.16
C ILE A 142 -17.95 -2.91 26.32
N ASP A 143 -18.09 -3.55 27.48
CA ASP A 143 -19.16 -4.51 27.72
C ASP A 143 -20.54 -3.84 27.87
N LYS A 144 -20.59 -2.53 28.10
CA LYS A 144 -21.82 -1.74 28.18
C LYS A 144 -22.38 -1.39 26.78
N ALA A 145 -21.51 -1.39 25.75
CA ALA A 145 -21.95 -1.10 24.39
C ALA A 145 -22.97 -2.17 23.91
N PRO A 146 -24.13 -1.78 23.37
CA PRO A 146 -25.16 -2.74 22.96
C PRO A 146 -24.74 -3.46 21.69
N ASP A 147 -25.08 -4.74 21.57
CA ASP A 147 -24.80 -5.55 20.38
C ASP A 147 -25.49 -5.04 19.11
N THR A 148 -26.48 -4.16 19.27
CA THR A 148 -27.27 -3.54 18.19
C THR A 148 -26.65 -2.23 17.68
N ALA A 149 -25.59 -1.72 18.29
CA ALA A 149 -24.90 -0.53 17.80
C ALA A 149 -24.38 -0.72 16.38
N THR A 150 -24.34 0.36 15.63
CA THR A 150 -23.97 0.34 14.20
C THR A 150 -22.47 0.13 14.01
N VAL A 151 -22.11 -0.77 13.09
CA VAL A 151 -20.70 -1.00 12.72
C VAL A 151 -20.39 -0.21 11.46
N TYR A 152 -19.56 0.81 11.61
CA TYR A 152 -19.09 1.62 10.49
C TYR A 152 -17.77 1.06 9.91
N PRO A 153 -17.56 1.13 8.60
CA PRO A 153 -16.28 0.79 8.00
C PRO A 153 -15.21 1.80 8.44
N LEU A 154 -14.17 1.30 9.11
CA LEU A 154 -12.98 2.07 9.48
C LEU A 154 -11.79 1.61 8.65
N SER A 155 -10.78 2.47 8.52
CA SER A 155 -9.54 2.13 7.84
C SER A 155 -8.86 0.93 8.52
N THR A 156 -8.62 -0.13 7.77
CA THR A 156 -7.92 -1.33 8.28
C THR A 156 -6.40 -1.25 8.11
N ARG A 157 -5.88 -0.21 7.46
CA ARG A 157 -4.47 -0.14 7.04
C ARG A 157 -3.54 0.37 8.13
N CYS A 158 -3.90 1.45 8.81
CA CYS A 158 -3.03 2.11 9.79
C CYS A 158 -3.84 2.61 10.99
N SER A 159 -3.27 2.51 12.21
CA SER A 159 -3.86 3.02 13.44
C SER A 159 -4.16 4.52 13.40
N VAL A 160 -3.30 5.32 12.76
CA VAL A 160 -3.50 6.77 12.64
C VAL A 160 -4.70 7.11 11.74
N PHE A 161 -4.86 6.43 10.61
CA PHE A 161 -6.04 6.63 9.76
C PHE A 161 -7.32 6.13 10.44
N MET A 162 -7.26 4.99 11.11
CA MET A 162 -8.39 4.48 11.89
C MET A 162 -8.82 5.47 12.98
N LYS A 163 -7.84 6.07 13.68
CA LYS A 163 -8.05 7.14 14.65
C LYS A 163 -8.74 8.36 14.03
N SER A 164 -8.27 8.80 12.86
CA SER A 164 -8.86 9.91 12.11
C SER A 164 -10.31 9.61 11.73
N ASP A 165 -10.60 8.40 11.25
CA ASP A 165 -11.95 7.95 10.92
C ASP A 165 -12.86 7.98 12.14
N CYS A 166 -12.40 7.45 13.28
CA CYS A 166 -13.17 7.49 14.54
C CYS A 166 -13.48 8.93 14.97
N THR A 167 -12.45 9.79 14.99
CA THR A 167 -12.59 11.19 15.39
C THR A 167 -13.52 11.97 14.47
N HIS A 168 -13.39 11.75 13.14
CA HIS A 168 -14.25 12.39 12.14
C HIS A 168 -15.72 12.04 12.36
N ARG A 169 -16.06 10.75 12.48
CA ARG A 169 -17.44 10.29 12.66
C ARG A 169 -18.07 10.76 13.96
N LEU A 170 -17.29 10.83 15.04
CA LEU A 170 -17.75 11.39 16.32
C LEU A 170 -18.01 12.90 16.22
N ASN A 171 -17.10 13.66 15.60
CA ASN A 171 -17.20 15.10 15.46
C ASN A 171 -18.36 15.52 14.55
N THR A 172 -18.61 14.74 13.48
CA THR A 172 -19.76 14.97 12.58
C THR A 172 -21.08 14.43 13.14
N ARG A 173 -21.06 13.79 14.33
CA ARG A 173 -22.22 13.10 14.92
C ARG A 173 -22.84 12.00 14.03
N GLU A 174 -22.06 11.46 13.13
CA GLU A 174 -22.45 10.33 12.29
C GLU A 174 -22.50 9.03 13.11
N ALA A 175 -21.63 8.89 14.10
CA ALA A 175 -21.53 7.73 14.97
C ALA A 175 -21.55 8.11 16.45
N THR A 176 -22.10 7.25 17.29
CA THR A 176 -22.00 7.31 18.75
C THR A 176 -20.71 6.66 19.23
N LYS A 177 -20.37 6.84 20.51
CA LYS A 177 -19.20 6.17 21.13
C LYS A 177 -19.36 4.64 21.05
N ASP A 178 -20.55 4.11 21.27
CA ASP A 178 -20.84 2.68 21.20
C ASP A 178 -20.66 2.13 19.78
N ASP A 179 -21.08 2.88 18.75
CA ASP A 179 -20.87 2.52 17.35
C ASP A 179 -19.38 2.42 17.03
N ILE A 180 -18.56 3.34 17.56
CA ILE A 180 -17.11 3.32 17.38
C ILE A 180 -16.48 2.13 18.11
N VAL A 181 -16.92 1.79 19.32
CA VAL A 181 -16.44 0.59 20.04
C VAL A 181 -16.69 -0.68 19.24
N LEU A 182 -17.90 -0.84 18.68
CA LEU A 182 -18.21 -2.00 17.84
C LEU A 182 -17.41 -1.99 16.53
N SER A 183 -17.26 -0.83 15.89
CA SER A 183 -16.50 -0.68 14.66
C SER A 183 -15.01 -1.02 14.83
N LEU A 184 -14.40 -0.57 15.94
CA LEU A 184 -13.03 -0.95 16.32
C LEU A 184 -12.92 -2.45 16.58
N SER A 185 -13.89 -3.02 17.29
CA SER A 185 -13.92 -4.46 17.57
C SER A 185 -14.06 -5.31 16.30
N ASP A 186 -14.84 -4.85 15.31
CA ASP A 186 -14.98 -5.53 14.02
C ASP A 186 -13.66 -5.50 13.23
N VAL A 187 -12.97 -4.35 13.17
CA VAL A 187 -11.66 -4.25 12.49
C VAL A 187 -10.61 -5.14 13.13
N MET A 188 -10.59 -5.22 14.47
CA MET A 188 -9.66 -6.13 15.17
C MET A 188 -9.97 -7.59 14.83
N ALA A 189 -11.24 -7.96 14.76
CA ALA A 189 -11.64 -9.30 14.31
C ALA A 189 -11.19 -9.58 12.86
N VAL A 190 -11.35 -8.63 11.93
CA VAL A 190 -10.85 -8.75 10.55
C VAL A 190 -9.36 -9.08 10.55
N LYS A 191 -8.57 -8.39 11.36
CA LYS A 191 -7.12 -8.63 11.43
C LYS A 191 -6.78 -10.04 11.92
N VAL A 192 -7.46 -10.53 12.94
CA VAL A 192 -7.29 -11.92 13.41
C VAL A 192 -7.56 -12.91 12.28
N ILE A 193 -8.67 -12.73 11.55
CA ILE A 193 -9.03 -13.59 10.42
C ILE A 193 -7.98 -13.51 9.30
N ASP A 194 -7.47 -12.33 8.98
CA ASP A 194 -6.44 -12.16 7.95
C ASP A 194 -5.13 -12.87 8.34
N PHE A 195 -4.76 -12.86 9.62
CA PHE A 195 -3.60 -13.62 10.11
C PHE A 195 -3.83 -15.13 10.04
N LEU A 196 -5.02 -15.61 10.39
CA LEU A 196 -5.37 -17.02 10.24
C LEU A 196 -5.32 -17.46 8.77
N LYS A 197 -5.80 -16.62 7.84
CA LYS A 197 -5.68 -16.89 6.40
C LYS A 197 -4.22 -16.97 5.94
N ARG A 198 -3.36 -16.06 6.40
CA ARG A 198 -1.91 -16.09 6.11
C ARG A 198 -1.24 -17.32 6.70
N ALA A 199 -1.68 -17.75 7.87
CA ALA A 199 -1.24 -19.00 8.51
C ALA A 199 -1.85 -20.26 7.86
N LYS A 200 -2.66 -20.10 6.80
CA LYS A 200 -3.38 -21.17 6.08
C LYS A 200 -4.35 -21.97 6.98
N VAL A 201 -4.81 -21.38 8.07
CA VAL A 201 -5.80 -21.98 8.97
C VAL A 201 -7.19 -21.56 8.53
N ARG A 202 -7.90 -22.45 7.84
CA ARG A 202 -9.23 -22.20 7.27
C ARG A 202 -10.36 -22.95 7.97
N SER A 203 -10.03 -23.97 8.74
CA SER A 203 -11.00 -24.81 9.47
C SER A 203 -10.32 -25.49 10.66
N GLY A 204 -11.08 -26.19 11.46
CA GLY A 204 -10.59 -26.91 12.65
C GLY A 204 -10.68 -26.06 13.91
N ARG A 205 -9.94 -26.46 14.95
CA ARG A 205 -10.00 -25.83 16.26
C ARG A 205 -8.86 -24.83 16.46
N VAL A 206 -9.20 -23.60 16.88
CA VAL A 206 -8.25 -22.52 17.17
C VAL A 206 -8.45 -22.04 18.60
N VAL A 207 -7.37 -22.01 19.38
CA VAL A 207 -7.38 -21.46 20.74
C VAL A 207 -7.04 -19.98 20.69
N LEU A 208 -7.89 -19.13 21.29
CA LEU A 208 -7.65 -17.70 21.44
C LEU A 208 -7.12 -17.40 22.84
N THR A 209 -6.00 -16.68 22.93
CA THR A 209 -5.35 -16.28 24.18
C THR A 209 -5.04 -14.80 24.23
N GLY A 210 -4.59 -14.31 25.37
CA GLY A 210 -4.23 -12.91 25.60
C GLY A 210 -5.38 -12.03 26.11
N GLY A 211 -5.05 -10.85 26.59
CA GLY A 211 -6.01 -9.94 27.25
C GLY A 211 -7.15 -9.45 26.38
N ILE A 212 -6.98 -9.40 25.05
CA ILE A 212 -8.04 -8.99 24.12
C ILE A 212 -9.22 -9.96 24.10
N THR A 213 -9.02 -11.23 24.53
CA THR A 213 -10.11 -12.22 24.64
C THR A 213 -11.22 -11.81 25.61
N LEU A 214 -10.95 -10.87 26.51
CA LEU A 214 -11.93 -10.31 27.41
C LEU A 214 -12.96 -9.39 26.69
N ASN A 215 -12.68 -8.92 25.47
CA ASN A 215 -13.64 -8.12 24.69
C ASN A 215 -14.62 -9.04 23.96
N ARG A 216 -15.85 -9.14 24.49
CA ARG A 216 -16.92 -10.00 23.95
C ARG A 216 -17.29 -9.69 22.49
N HIS A 217 -17.21 -8.40 22.08
CA HIS A 217 -17.57 -7.99 20.73
C HIS A 217 -16.56 -8.48 19.69
N ILE A 218 -15.25 -8.40 19.99
CA ILE A 218 -14.20 -8.98 19.13
C ILE A 218 -14.44 -10.46 18.92
N ILE A 219 -14.69 -11.20 19.99
CA ILE A 219 -14.94 -12.64 19.92
C ILE A 219 -16.18 -12.97 19.08
N ARG A 220 -17.26 -12.20 19.28
CA ARG A 220 -18.48 -12.31 18.48
C ARG A 220 -18.20 -12.10 16.99
N PHE A 221 -17.46 -11.06 16.64
CA PHE A 221 -17.11 -10.77 15.23
C PHE A 221 -16.15 -11.81 14.65
N ILE A 222 -15.17 -12.31 15.39
CA ILE A 222 -14.28 -13.42 14.96
C ILE A 222 -15.12 -14.63 14.59
N ARG A 223 -16.02 -15.08 15.47
CA ARG A 223 -16.90 -16.24 15.23
C ARG A 223 -17.82 -16.03 14.02
N LYS A 224 -18.38 -14.83 13.87
CA LYS A 224 -19.24 -14.48 12.72
C LYS A 224 -18.49 -14.51 11.40
N LYS A 225 -17.20 -14.11 11.38
CA LYS A 225 -16.41 -13.97 10.13
C LYS A 225 -15.74 -15.28 9.69
N ALA A 226 -15.62 -16.28 10.56
CA ALA A 226 -15.06 -17.59 10.26
C ALA A 226 -15.87 -18.69 10.96
N PRO A 227 -17.11 -18.94 10.54
CA PRO A 227 -18.00 -19.93 11.15
C PRO A 227 -17.49 -21.37 10.98
N GLU A 228 -16.58 -21.61 10.05
CA GLU A 228 -15.94 -22.92 9.80
C GLU A 228 -14.83 -23.27 10.80
N ILE A 229 -14.46 -22.33 11.68
CA ILE A 229 -13.44 -22.53 12.71
C ILE A 229 -14.09 -22.61 14.09
N GLU A 230 -13.76 -23.65 14.84
CA GLU A 230 -14.14 -23.79 16.25
C GLU A 230 -13.18 -22.97 17.12
N PHE A 231 -13.63 -21.79 17.59
CA PHE A 231 -12.83 -20.95 18.49
C PHE A 231 -13.03 -21.32 19.96
N VAL A 232 -11.96 -21.73 20.61
CA VAL A 232 -11.91 -22.08 22.04
C VAL A 232 -11.19 -20.99 22.82
N ILE A 233 -11.77 -20.51 23.90
CA ILE A 233 -11.17 -19.53 24.81
C ILE A 233 -11.10 -20.17 26.18
N PRO A 234 -9.91 -20.57 26.66
CA PRO A 234 -9.77 -21.12 28.01
C PRO A 234 -9.98 -20.04 29.07
N GLU A 235 -10.44 -20.39 30.26
CA GLU A 235 -10.59 -19.43 31.37
C GLU A 235 -9.27 -18.73 31.70
N SER A 236 -8.15 -19.41 31.51
CA SER A 236 -6.79 -18.85 31.67
C SER A 236 -6.28 -18.08 30.45
N ALA A 237 -7.10 -17.75 29.47
CA ALA A 237 -6.68 -17.09 28.22
C ALA A 237 -5.83 -15.84 28.44
N ALA A 238 -6.16 -15.02 29.42
CA ALA A 238 -5.43 -13.79 29.75
C ALA A 238 -4.04 -14.02 30.36
N VAL A 239 -3.80 -15.19 30.95
CA VAL A 239 -2.56 -15.56 31.64
C VAL A 239 -1.90 -16.83 31.03
N PHE A 240 -2.27 -17.15 29.81
CA PHE A 240 -1.95 -18.42 29.15
C PHE A 240 -0.45 -18.72 29.11
N GLU A 241 0.37 -17.76 28.70
CA GLU A 241 1.83 -17.91 28.63
C GLU A 241 2.45 -18.01 30.04
N ALA A 242 1.89 -17.29 31.04
CA ALA A 242 2.36 -17.45 32.43
C ALA A 242 2.05 -18.85 32.99
N LEU A 243 0.89 -19.42 32.63
CA LEU A 243 0.52 -20.77 33.00
C LEU A 243 1.46 -21.79 32.37
N GLY A 244 1.80 -21.62 31.08
CA GLY A 244 2.79 -22.46 30.42
C GLY A 244 4.19 -22.33 31.03
N ALA A 245 4.59 -21.13 31.42
CA ALA A 245 5.83 -20.91 32.15
C ALA A 245 5.81 -21.63 33.53
N ALA A 246 4.68 -21.59 34.24
CA ALA A 246 4.52 -22.32 35.50
C ALA A 246 4.63 -23.84 35.30
N ALA A 247 4.00 -24.37 34.23
CA ALA A 247 4.10 -25.80 33.92
C ALA A 247 5.54 -26.24 33.63
N LEU A 248 6.31 -25.46 32.90
CA LEU A 248 7.72 -25.68 32.62
C LEU A 248 8.60 -25.47 33.86
N ALA A 249 8.24 -24.56 34.74
CA ALA A 249 9.02 -24.25 35.94
C ALA A 249 9.12 -25.43 36.91
N ALA A 250 8.14 -26.35 36.91
CA ALA A 250 8.19 -27.55 37.70
C ALA A 250 9.40 -28.44 37.36
N GLU A 251 9.87 -28.40 36.10
CA GLU A 251 10.98 -29.24 35.61
C GLU A 251 12.30 -28.44 35.49
N SER A 252 12.21 -27.19 35.10
CA SER A 252 13.38 -26.36 34.71
C SER A 252 13.46 -25.01 35.38
N GLY A 253 12.58 -24.71 36.34
CA GLY A 253 12.55 -23.43 37.07
C GLY A 253 13.70 -23.28 38.05
N THR A 254 14.12 -22.03 38.32
CA THR A 254 15.03 -21.71 39.43
C THR A 254 14.23 -21.27 40.65
N PRO A 255 14.77 -21.46 41.89
CA PRO A 255 14.09 -20.98 43.08
C PRO A 255 13.77 -19.47 43.01
N LEU A 256 12.54 -19.09 43.39
CA LEU A 256 12.17 -17.69 43.49
C LEU A 256 13.06 -17.00 44.54
N PRO A 257 13.86 -16.00 44.18
CA PRO A 257 14.66 -15.28 45.14
C PRO A 257 13.80 -14.34 46.00
N SER A 258 14.40 -13.79 47.07
CA SER A 258 13.74 -12.74 47.82
C SER A 258 13.40 -11.52 46.92
N LEU A 259 12.35 -10.79 47.27
CA LEU A 259 11.81 -9.71 46.46
C LEU A 259 12.87 -8.65 46.08
N ASP A 260 13.80 -8.34 47.02
CA ASP A 260 14.90 -7.39 46.78
C ASP A 260 15.93 -7.87 45.78
N LYS A 261 16.06 -9.22 45.62
CA LYS A 261 16.98 -9.85 44.65
C LYS A 261 16.31 -10.32 43.38
N LEU A 262 14.98 -10.30 43.34
CA LEU A 262 14.18 -10.85 42.21
C LEU A 262 14.37 -9.99 40.93
N LEU A 263 14.44 -8.70 41.07
CA LEU A 263 14.60 -7.79 39.96
C LEU A 263 16.08 -7.43 39.77
N ARG A 264 16.53 -7.46 38.53
CA ARG A 264 17.84 -6.92 38.18
C ARG A 264 17.76 -5.39 38.18
N HIS A 265 18.69 -4.75 38.85
CA HIS A 265 18.94 -3.32 38.65
C HIS A 265 19.69 -3.11 37.33
N ASN A 266 19.11 -3.51 36.21
CA ASN A 266 19.63 -3.09 34.93
C ASN A 266 19.04 -1.70 34.67
N GLU A 267 19.88 -0.68 34.72
CA GLU A 267 19.60 0.58 34.01
C GLU A 267 19.42 0.18 32.54
N ILE A 268 18.18 0.11 32.05
CA ILE A 268 17.91 0.06 30.62
C ILE A 268 18.36 1.39 30.07
N ARG A 269 19.63 1.50 29.66
CA ARG A 269 20.17 2.70 29.05
C ARG A 269 19.75 2.71 27.60
N PHE A 270 18.96 3.69 27.22
CA PHE A 270 18.86 4.05 25.81
C PHE A 270 20.25 4.41 25.28
N GLY A 271 20.54 4.04 24.04
CA GLY A 271 21.71 4.57 23.36
C GLY A 271 21.58 6.09 23.24
N ASN A 272 22.69 6.78 23.23
CA ASN A 272 22.74 8.24 23.10
C ASN A 272 23.14 8.63 21.68
N LEU A 273 22.62 9.75 21.23
CA LEU A 273 22.96 10.40 19.97
C LEU A 273 23.68 11.72 20.25
N ASP A 274 24.36 12.27 19.25
CA ASP A 274 24.95 13.59 19.35
C ASP A 274 23.89 14.69 19.48
N ALA A 275 24.24 15.74 20.24
CA ALA A 275 23.40 16.93 20.33
C ALA A 275 23.16 17.53 18.95
N LEU A 276 21.90 17.77 18.60
CA LEU A 276 21.50 18.22 17.27
C LEU A 276 22.18 19.53 16.85
N LYS A 277 22.41 20.46 17.80
CA LYS A 277 23.10 21.73 17.55
C LYS A 277 24.48 21.61 16.93
N LYS A 278 25.18 20.50 17.14
CA LYS A 278 26.51 20.25 16.53
C LYS A 278 26.45 20.15 15.00
N TRP A 279 25.28 19.94 14.45
CA TRP A 279 25.06 19.69 13.02
C TRP A 279 24.48 20.91 12.29
N GLN A 280 24.38 22.04 12.97
CA GLN A 280 23.79 23.26 12.41
C GLN A 280 24.56 23.76 11.17
N ASP A 281 25.91 23.64 11.16
CA ASP A 281 26.75 24.11 10.05
C ASP A 281 26.52 23.30 8.76
N LYS A 282 25.93 22.09 8.84
CA LYS A 282 25.51 21.28 7.69
C LYS A 282 24.10 21.57 7.19
N VAL A 283 23.38 22.47 7.83
CA VAL A 283 22.04 22.91 7.39
C VAL A 283 22.16 24.29 6.76
N LYS A 284 21.85 24.37 5.46
CA LYS A 284 21.82 25.63 4.73
C LYS A 284 20.39 26.07 4.46
N THR A 285 20.08 27.30 4.83
CA THR A 285 18.78 27.94 4.56
C THR A 285 18.95 29.03 3.51
N PHE A 286 17.90 29.29 2.78
CA PHE A 286 17.84 30.40 1.83
C PHE A 286 17.13 31.60 2.48
N ASP A 287 17.50 32.82 2.07
CA ASP A 287 16.87 34.04 2.56
C ASP A 287 15.40 34.11 2.13
N LYS A 288 14.56 34.56 3.06
CA LYS A 288 13.15 34.79 2.80
C LYS A 288 12.96 36.16 2.17
N ALA A 289 12.45 36.19 0.95
CA ALA A 289 11.99 37.44 0.34
C ALA A 289 10.62 37.82 0.95
N ASP A 290 10.53 38.99 1.55
CA ASP A 290 9.28 39.58 2.04
C ASP A 290 8.65 40.45 0.91
N GLY A 291 8.16 39.78 -0.14
CA GLY A 291 7.49 40.44 -1.26
C GLY A 291 6.20 41.14 -0.82
N LYS A 292 5.92 42.31 -1.42
CA LYS A 292 4.64 42.99 -1.27
C LYS A 292 3.83 42.92 -2.55
N VAL A 293 2.52 42.82 -2.42
CA VAL A 293 1.63 42.84 -3.57
C VAL A 293 1.57 44.27 -4.12
N ARG A 294 1.71 44.42 -5.43
CA ARG A 294 1.68 45.72 -6.15
C ARG A 294 0.62 45.67 -7.25
N ALA A 295 -0.14 46.74 -7.41
CA ALA A 295 -1.23 46.82 -8.40
C ALA A 295 -0.74 46.87 -9.88
N ASP A 296 0.54 47.20 -10.10
CA ASP A 296 1.17 47.30 -11.42
C ASP A 296 1.85 46.00 -11.89
N ARG A 297 1.66 44.89 -11.16
CA ARG A 297 2.28 43.57 -11.42
C ARG A 297 1.25 42.52 -11.80
N VAL A 298 1.74 41.47 -12.45
CA VAL A 298 0.98 40.29 -12.83
C VAL A 298 1.36 39.12 -11.94
N TYR A 299 0.36 38.35 -11.54
CA TYR A 299 0.54 37.26 -10.58
C TYR A 299 0.04 35.93 -11.10
N ILE A 300 0.56 34.88 -10.49
CA ILE A 300 0.20 33.45 -10.69
C ILE A 300 -0.29 32.89 -9.38
N LEU A 301 -1.46 32.27 -9.38
CA LEU A 301 -2.02 31.57 -8.23
C LEU A 301 -1.61 30.09 -8.26
N GLY A 302 -0.76 29.67 -7.33
CA GLY A 302 -0.42 28.28 -7.11
C GLY A 302 -1.16 27.71 -5.92
N VAL A 303 -1.74 26.52 -6.06
CA VAL A 303 -2.52 25.86 -5.01
C VAL A 303 -2.03 24.42 -4.81
N ASP A 304 -1.78 24.04 -3.57
CA ASP A 304 -1.47 22.67 -3.17
C ASP A 304 -2.53 22.17 -2.19
N GLY A 305 -3.42 21.32 -2.68
CA GLY A 305 -4.49 20.71 -1.88
C GLY A 305 -4.12 19.33 -1.40
N GLY A 306 -3.59 19.26 -0.17
CA GLY A 306 -3.33 17.99 0.51
C GLY A 306 -4.54 17.50 1.30
N SER A 307 -4.48 16.24 1.72
CA SER A 307 -5.53 15.61 2.55
C SER A 307 -5.68 16.24 3.94
N THR A 308 -4.58 16.72 4.52
CA THR A 308 -4.53 17.33 5.86
C THR A 308 -4.51 18.85 5.79
N THR A 309 -3.80 19.41 4.82
CA THR A 309 -3.57 20.86 4.72
C THR A 309 -3.71 21.33 3.28
N THR A 310 -4.33 22.50 3.11
CA THR A 310 -4.43 23.21 1.83
C THR A 310 -3.60 24.49 1.90
N LYS A 311 -2.84 24.78 0.84
CA LYS A 311 -1.97 25.94 0.75
C LYS A 311 -2.23 26.64 -0.55
N ALA A 312 -2.13 27.97 -0.52
CA ALA A 312 -2.16 28.79 -1.73
C ALA A 312 -1.06 29.85 -1.65
N SER A 313 -0.46 30.15 -2.78
CA SER A 313 0.54 31.22 -2.93
C SER A 313 0.24 32.07 -4.15
N LEU A 314 0.40 33.39 -3.97
CA LEU A 314 0.41 34.36 -5.04
C LEU A 314 1.87 34.66 -5.38
N VAL A 315 2.28 34.32 -6.58
CA VAL A 315 3.67 34.45 -7.06
C VAL A 315 3.73 35.55 -8.09
N ASP A 316 4.65 36.49 -7.95
CA ASP A 316 4.91 37.53 -8.95
C ASP A 316 5.46 36.88 -10.23
N ALA A 317 4.80 37.15 -11.35
CA ALA A 317 5.15 36.53 -12.63
C ALA A 317 6.50 37.00 -13.21
N GLU A 318 7.06 38.09 -12.74
CA GLU A 318 8.34 38.64 -13.21
C GLU A 318 9.50 38.21 -12.29
N THR A 319 9.35 38.36 -10.96
CA THR A 319 10.42 38.09 -9.98
C THR A 319 10.43 36.66 -9.43
N ASP A 320 9.35 35.87 -9.64
CA ASP A 320 9.11 34.57 -9.07
C ASP A 320 9.04 34.57 -7.52
N GLU A 321 8.82 35.73 -6.90
CA GLU A 321 8.68 35.85 -5.46
C GLU A 321 7.27 35.51 -4.97
N ILE A 322 7.15 34.83 -3.84
CA ILE A 322 5.88 34.64 -3.14
C ILE A 322 5.54 35.95 -2.42
N VAL A 323 4.54 36.69 -2.88
CA VAL A 323 4.12 37.97 -2.32
C VAL A 323 2.96 37.83 -1.32
N ALA A 324 2.16 36.78 -1.44
CA ALA A 324 1.12 36.45 -0.48
C ALA A 324 0.93 34.94 -0.44
N SER A 325 0.63 34.39 0.73
CA SER A 325 0.38 32.95 0.89
C SER A 325 -0.43 32.66 2.14
N HIS A 326 -1.10 31.52 2.13
CA HIS A 326 -1.69 30.96 3.33
C HIS A 326 -1.55 29.44 3.37
N TYR A 327 -1.41 28.91 4.59
CA TYR A 327 -1.32 27.49 4.92
C TYR A 327 -2.38 27.19 5.98
N GLY A 328 -3.41 26.40 5.61
CA GLY A 328 -4.53 26.07 6.48
C GLY A 328 -4.80 24.57 6.59
N ARG A 329 -5.65 24.16 7.52
CA ARG A 329 -6.11 22.76 7.66
C ARG A 329 -7.22 22.49 6.65
N THR A 330 -7.19 21.30 5.99
CA THR A 330 -8.20 20.91 4.99
C THR A 330 -9.54 20.49 5.62
N HIS A 331 -9.52 19.94 6.83
CA HIS A 331 -10.74 19.47 7.54
C HIS A 331 -11.69 18.60 6.69
N GLY A 332 -11.14 17.84 5.72
CA GLY A 332 -11.93 17.00 4.82
C GLY A 332 -12.65 17.74 3.67
N ASP A 333 -12.61 19.07 3.66
CA ASP A 333 -13.21 19.91 2.60
C ASP A 333 -12.13 20.81 1.98
N PRO A 334 -11.49 20.36 0.88
CA PRO A 334 -10.41 21.10 0.25
C PRO A 334 -10.87 22.42 -0.40
N VAL A 335 -12.13 22.52 -0.80
CA VAL A 335 -12.65 23.75 -1.42
C VAL A 335 -12.90 24.81 -0.37
N LYS A 336 -13.52 24.45 0.76
CA LYS A 336 -13.68 25.38 1.88
C LYS A 336 -12.31 25.86 2.37
N ALA A 337 -11.36 24.96 2.53
CA ALA A 337 -9.99 25.31 2.92
C ALA A 337 -9.29 26.23 1.91
N LEU A 338 -9.52 26.02 0.60
CA LEU A 338 -8.99 26.94 -0.41
C LEU A 338 -9.65 28.31 -0.30
N LYS A 339 -10.97 28.40 -0.09
CA LYS A 339 -11.64 29.70 0.13
C LYS A 339 -11.06 30.45 1.34
N GLU A 340 -10.76 29.76 2.43
CA GLU A 340 -10.07 30.35 3.58
C GLU A 340 -8.68 30.91 3.19
N CYS A 341 -7.90 30.13 2.41
CA CYS A 341 -6.63 30.61 1.89
C CYS A 341 -6.79 31.86 1.00
N LEU A 342 -7.75 31.83 0.08
CA LEU A 342 -8.01 32.93 -0.84
C LEU A 342 -8.49 34.21 -0.11
N ALA A 343 -9.31 34.07 0.94
CA ALA A 343 -9.74 35.20 1.75
C ALA A 343 -8.57 35.92 2.43
N ILE A 344 -7.60 35.17 2.95
CA ILE A 344 -6.40 35.75 3.57
C ILE A 344 -5.47 36.37 2.52
N ILE A 345 -5.32 35.74 1.35
CA ILE A 345 -4.59 36.34 0.24
C ILE A 345 -5.26 37.66 -0.22
N GLN A 346 -6.58 37.68 -0.33
CA GLN A 346 -7.33 38.88 -0.68
C GLN A 346 -7.15 40.00 0.35
N GLN A 347 -7.20 39.71 1.64
CA GLN A 347 -6.88 40.68 2.68
C GLN A 347 -5.48 41.26 2.54
N LYS A 348 -4.49 40.41 2.20
CA LYS A 348 -3.12 40.89 1.93
C LYS A 348 -3.05 41.80 0.70
N ILE A 349 -3.74 41.42 -0.39
CA ILE A 349 -3.84 42.27 -1.62
C ILE A 349 -4.41 43.65 -1.25
N VAL A 350 -5.55 43.68 -0.56
CA VAL A 350 -6.20 44.95 -0.17
C VAL A 350 -5.29 45.77 0.73
N SER A 351 -4.63 45.13 1.71
CA SER A 351 -3.70 45.82 2.62
C SER A 351 -2.50 46.43 1.89
N ASP A 352 -1.91 45.72 0.95
CA ASP A 352 -0.68 46.15 0.28
C ASP A 352 -0.95 47.17 -0.85
N THR A 353 -2.10 47.04 -1.55
CA THR A 353 -2.44 47.88 -2.71
C THR A 353 -3.37 49.07 -2.42
N GLY A 354 -3.88 49.13 -1.16
CA GLY A 354 -4.91 50.11 -0.79
C GLY A 354 -6.26 49.87 -1.47
N GLY A 355 -6.58 48.60 -1.75
CA GLY A 355 -7.83 48.16 -2.37
C GLY A 355 -7.86 48.23 -3.90
N LYS A 356 -6.73 48.39 -4.57
CA LYS A 356 -6.62 48.31 -6.04
C LYS A 356 -6.61 46.86 -6.49
N ASP A 357 -7.27 46.57 -7.60
CA ASP A 357 -7.27 45.28 -8.23
C ASP A 357 -5.87 44.87 -8.71
N VAL A 358 -5.60 43.57 -8.71
CA VAL A 358 -4.35 42.96 -9.23
C VAL A 358 -4.67 42.01 -10.36
N ALA A 359 -3.77 41.92 -11.34
CA ALA A 359 -3.90 41.00 -12.46
C ALA A 359 -3.37 39.62 -12.07
N ILE A 360 -4.26 38.62 -11.94
CA ILE A 360 -3.88 37.21 -11.79
C ILE A 360 -4.23 36.51 -13.10
N THR A 361 -3.21 36.09 -13.86
CA THR A 361 -3.38 35.61 -15.23
C THR A 361 -3.25 34.11 -15.41
N LEU A 362 -2.78 33.40 -14.37
CA LEU A 362 -2.66 31.95 -14.34
C LEU A 362 -3.05 31.41 -12.98
N ALA A 363 -3.68 30.24 -12.98
CA ALA A 363 -3.89 29.44 -11.79
C ALA A 363 -3.52 27.99 -12.06
N ALA A 364 -2.89 27.34 -11.07
CA ALA A 364 -2.57 25.92 -11.15
C ALA A 364 -2.70 25.22 -9.81
N THR A 365 -2.99 23.91 -9.88
CA THR A 365 -3.25 23.08 -8.71
C THR A 365 -2.38 21.84 -8.69
N THR A 366 -2.00 21.43 -7.48
CA THR A 366 -1.28 20.20 -7.20
C THR A 366 -1.77 19.55 -5.90
N GLY A 367 -1.16 18.45 -5.47
CA GLY A 367 -1.55 17.70 -4.29
C GLY A 367 -2.64 16.66 -4.55
N SER A 368 -3.10 15.98 -3.50
CA SER A 368 -4.11 14.91 -3.58
C SER A 368 -5.48 15.41 -4.06
N SER A 369 -5.83 16.65 -3.73
CA SER A 369 -7.11 17.28 -4.09
C SER A 369 -7.02 18.17 -5.36
N ARG A 370 -5.90 18.10 -6.10
CA ARG A 370 -5.66 18.97 -7.28
C ARG A 370 -6.79 19.00 -8.31
N GLU A 371 -7.45 17.85 -8.53
CA GLU A 371 -8.50 17.74 -9.54
C GLU A 371 -9.75 18.55 -9.17
N ILE A 372 -10.20 18.45 -7.93
CA ILE A 372 -11.37 19.20 -7.43
C ILE A 372 -11.07 20.69 -7.37
N LEU A 373 -9.86 21.06 -6.92
CA LEU A 373 -9.45 22.45 -6.85
C LEU A 373 -9.23 23.05 -8.24
N GLY A 374 -8.75 22.25 -9.21
CA GLY A 374 -8.67 22.66 -10.60
C GLY A 374 -10.03 22.96 -11.22
N VAL A 375 -11.05 22.17 -10.91
CA VAL A 375 -12.44 22.44 -11.31
C VAL A 375 -12.96 23.71 -10.65
N PHE A 376 -12.72 23.88 -9.36
CA PHE A 376 -13.13 25.07 -8.63
C PHE A 376 -12.53 26.36 -9.21
N LEU A 377 -11.25 26.34 -9.58
CA LEU A 377 -10.53 27.45 -10.19
C LEU A 377 -10.77 27.57 -11.70
N GLU A 378 -11.49 26.64 -12.30
CA GLU A 378 -11.71 26.56 -13.76
C GLU A 378 -10.40 26.59 -14.57
N THR A 379 -9.35 25.92 -14.04
CA THR A 379 -8.04 25.87 -14.68
C THR A 379 -7.74 24.51 -15.29
N ALA A 380 -7.08 24.52 -16.47
CA ALA A 380 -6.45 23.34 -17.04
C ALA A 380 -5.08 23.02 -16.39
N GLY A 381 -4.54 23.92 -15.58
CA GLY A 381 -3.26 23.80 -14.89
C GLY A 381 -3.31 22.84 -13.69
N VAL A 382 -3.58 21.56 -13.93
CA VAL A 382 -3.65 20.51 -12.91
C VAL A 382 -2.47 19.58 -13.07
N TYR A 383 -1.54 19.61 -12.11
CA TYR A 383 -0.26 18.91 -12.23
C TYR A 383 0.03 17.97 -11.06
N ASN A 384 0.86 16.96 -11.35
CA ASN A 384 1.32 16.01 -10.33
C ASN A 384 2.26 16.70 -9.31
N GLU A 385 2.11 16.36 -8.04
CA GLU A 385 2.87 16.96 -6.94
C GLU A 385 4.37 16.68 -7.01
N ILE A 386 4.80 15.50 -7.49
CA ILE A 386 6.23 15.19 -7.64
C ILE A 386 6.89 16.18 -8.59
N ILE A 387 6.22 16.50 -9.71
CA ILE A 387 6.73 17.48 -10.68
C ILE A 387 6.72 18.89 -10.09
N ALA A 388 5.64 19.28 -9.39
CA ALA A 388 5.57 20.59 -8.76
C ALA A 388 6.70 20.80 -7.74
N HIS A 389 6.90 19.81 -6.84
CA HIS A 389 7.98 19.84 -5.86
C HIS A 389 9.37 19.90 -6.50
N SER A 390 9.58 19.14 -7.59
CA SER A 390 10.85 19.16 -8.33
C SER A 390 11.13 20.52 -8.97
N VAL A 391 10.13 21.15 -9.56
CA VAL A 391 10.26 22.49 -10.17
C VAL A 391 10.56 23.55 -9.12
N GLY A 392 9.88 23.51 -7.96
CA GLY A 392 10.14 24.42 -6.86
C GLY A 392 11.56 24.25 -6.28
N THR A 393 12.01 23.00 -6.12
CA THR A 393 13.37 22.69 -5.63
C THR A 393 14.46 23.19 -6.59
N THR A 394 14.34 22.88 -7.88
CA THR A 394 15.33 23.26 -8.89
C THR A 394 15.39 24.76 -9.16
N TYR A 395 14.40 25.52 -8.74
CA TYR A 395 14.45 26.96 -8.73
C TYR A 395 15.51 27.49 -7.75
N PHE A 396 15.59 26.92 -6.54
CA PHE A 396 16.56 27.32 -5.52
C PHE A 396 17.96 26.77 -5.80
N ASP A 397 18.07 25.51 -6.19
CA ASP A 397 19.36 24.92 -6.57
C ASP A 397 19.15 23.85 -7.66
N PRO A 398 19.57 24.13 -8.91
CA PRO A 398 19.48 23.17 -10.03
C PRO A 398 20.33 21.91 -9.83
N ALA A 399 21.31 21.93 -8.93
CA ALA A 399 22.21 20.82 -8.66
C ALA A 399 21.71 19.88 -7.54
N VAL A 400 20.50 20.07 -7.04
CA VAL A 400 19.88 19.16 -6.08
C VAL A 400 19.62 17.79 -6.73
N GLU A 401 20.02 16.74 -6.04
CA GLU A 401 19.89 15.36 -6.49
C GLU A 401 18.79 14.61 -5.74
N THR A 402 18.46 15.01 -4.51
CA THR A 402 17.45 14.32 -3.70
C THR A 402 16.52 15.31 -3.00
N ILE A 403 15.23 15.05 -3.08
CA ILE A 403 14.20 15.77 -2.34
C ILE A 403 13.62 14.87 -1.26
N PHE A 404 13.60 15.36 -0.03
CA PHE A 404 12.81 14.82 1.07
C PHE A 404 11.63 15.77 1.32
N GLU A 405 10.42 15.29 1.05
CA GLU A 405 9.19 16.01 1.36
C GLU A 405 8.48 15.31 2.49
N ILE A 406 8.26 16.03 3.59
CA ILE A 406 7.58 15.50 4.77
C ILE A 406 6.42 16.40 5.14
N GLY A 407 5.23 15.93 4.80
CA GLY A 407 3.97 16.55 5.15
C GLY A 407 3.40 16.07 6.48
N GLY A 408 2.14 16.43 6.74
CA GLY A 408 1.44 16.01 7.95
C GLY A 408 1.10 14.51 7.97
N GLN A 409 0.69 13.94 6.85
CA GLN A 409 0.32 12.51 6.75
C GLN A 409 1.11 11.77 5.66
N ASP A 410 1.54 12.47 4.62
CA ASP A 410 2.28 11.92 3.51
C ASP A 410 3.74 12.33 3.60
N ALA A 411 4.62 11.43 3.23
CA ALA A 411 6.04 11.68 3.11
C ALA A 411 6.54 11.11 1.79
N LYS A 412 7.38 11.85 1.08
CA LYS A 412 7.85 11.51 -0.26
C LYS A 412 9.35 11.67 -0.37
N TYR A 413 9.96 10.75 -1.07
CA TYR A 413 11.33 10.80 -1.54
C TYR A 413 11.33 10.93 -3.06
N VAL A 414 12.19 11.80 -3.60
CA VAL A 414 12.39 11.95 -5.04
C VAL A 414 13.87 12.04 -5.35
N LEU A 415 14.33 11.23 -6.30
CA LEU A 415 15.68 11.33 -6.86
C LEU A 415 15.62 12.11 -8.18
N LEU A 416 16.47 13.11 -8.30
CA LEU A 416 16.58 13.94 -9.49
C LEU A 416 17.85 13.64 -10.27
N LYS A 417 17.76 13.70 -11.59
CA LYS A 417 18.91 13.77 -12.49
C LYS A 417 18.69 14.94 -13.44
N ASN A 418 19.58 15.93 -13.39
CA ASN A 418 19.45 17.16 -14.18
C ASN A 418 18.06 17.84 -13.99
N GLY A 419 17.57 17.88 -12.77
CA GLY A 419 16.28 18.48 -12.43
C GLY A 419 15.06 17.64 -12.77
N VAL A 420 15.23 16.45 -13.35
CA VAL A 420 14.13 15.55 -13.74
C VAL A 420 14.01 14.42 -12.73
N PRO A 421 12.80 14.14 -12.20
CA PRO A 421 12.57 12.98 -11.36
C PRO A 421 12.83 11.67 -12.10
N ILE A 422 13.74 10.84 -11.58
CA ILE A 422 14.07 9.52 -12.14
C ILE A 422 13.66 8.37 -11.23
N ASP A 423 13.50 8.61 -9.94
CA ASP A 423 12.94 7.67 -8.97
C ASP A 423 12.16 8.43 -7.92
N TYR A 424 11.13 7.82 -7.37
CA TYR A 424 10.37 8.37 -6.27
C TYR A 424 9.74 7.28 -5.40
N ALA A 425 9.52 7.61 -4.15
CA ALA A 425 8.75 6.77 -3.23
C ALA A 425 7.84 7.64 -2.35
N MET A 426 6.79 7.02 -1.87
CA MET A 426 5.87 7.62 -0.91
C MET A 426 5.65 6.62 0.23
N ASN A 427 5.32 7.14 1.43
CA ASN A 427 4.85 6.26 2.48
C ASN A 427 3.56 5.57 2.03
N GLU A 428 3.52 4.25 2.08
CA GLU A 428 2.34 3.53 1.62
C GLU A 428 1.28 3.61 2.72
N ALA A 429 0.83 3.30 3.56
CA ALA A 429 -0.27 3.40 4.50
C ALA A 429 0.20 3.60 5.96
N CYS A 430 1.38 4.19 6.14
CA CYS A 430 1.98 4.34 7.46
C CYS A 430 2.32 5.81 7.75
N SER A 431 1.92 6.33 8.90
CA SER A 431 2.27 7.68 9.35
C SER A 431 3.70 7.79 9.90
N ALA A 432 4.44 6.67 9.99
CA ALA A 432 5.83 6.67 10.40
C ALA A 432 6.66 7.56 9.45
N GLY A 433 7.43 8.49 10.00
CA GLY A 433 8.17 9.46 9.21
C GLY A 433 7.36 10.67 8.73
N THR A 434 6.21 10.97 9.33
CA THR A 434 5.35 12.12 8.99
C THR A 434 5.14 13.06 10.18
N GLY A 435 4.61 14.28 9.91
CA GLY A 435 4.33 15.28 10.92
C GLY A 435 3.34 14.82 11.99
N SER A 436 2.32 14.06 11.61
CA SER A 436 1.35 13.50 12.55
C SER A 436 1.99 12.57 13.57
N PHE A 437 3.01 11.79 13.16
CA PHE A 437 3.78 10.99 14.10
C PHE A 437 4.48 11.87 15.16
N LEU A 438 5.12 12.95 14.72
CA LEU A 438 5.86 13.85 15.60
C LEU A 438 4.93 14.54 16.61
N GLU A 439 3.82 15.13 16.12
CA GLU A 439 2.84 15.81 16.95
C GLU A 439 2.20 14.85 17.98
N GLU A 440 1.83 13.64 17.52
CA GLU A 440 1.18 12.65 18.38
C GLU A 440 2.11 12.12 19.47
N SER A 441 3.36 11.82 19.13
CA SER A 441 4.34 11.33 20.10
C SER A 441 4.74 12.39 21.12
N ALA A 442 4.75 13.67 20.76
CA ALA A 442 5.09 14.76 21.65
C ALA A 442 3.91 15.19 22.55
N SER A 443 2.66 15.08 22.06
CA SER A 443 1.47 15.55 22.79
C SER A 443 1.03 14.64 23.93
N GLY A 444 1.37 13.35 23.88
CA GLY A 444 1.01 12.36 24.89
C GLY A 444 1.73 12.60 26.23
N ASP A 445 2.73 11.77 26.49
CA ASP A 445 3.42 11.74 27.80
C ASP A 445 4.33 12.96 28.07
N LEU A 446 4.64 13.79 27.06
CA LEU A 446 5.46 15.01 27.22
C LEU A 446 4.64 16.30 27.34
N SER A 447 3.35 16.26 27.13
CA SER A 447 2.43 17.41 27.17
C SER A 447 2.91 18.60 26.29
N ILE A 448 3.48 18.30 25.09
CA ILE A 448 3.84 19.30 24.10
C ILE A 448 2.70 19.41 23.09
N HIS A 449 1.81 20.36 23.29
CA HIS A 449 0.57 20.48 22.48
C HIS A 449 0.74 21.29 21.21
N SER A 450 1.84 22.04 21.07
CA SER A 450 2.15 22.82 19.87
C SER A 450 3.33 22.22 19.11
N ALA A 451 3.13 21.89 17.84
CA ALA A 451 4.18 21.42 16.95
C ALA A 451 5.37 22.42 16.84
N LYS A 452 5.10 23.72 17.06
CA LYS A 452 6.11 24.79 17.02
C LYS A 452 7.11 24.71 18.17
N ASP A 453 6.71 24.14 19.31
CA ASP A 453 7.54 24.06 20.52
C ASP A 453 8.50 22.86 20.49
N ILE A 454 8.21 21.83 19.66
CA ILE A 454 8.99 20.60 19.60
C ILE A 454 10.44 20.90 19.19
N GLY A 455 10.64 21.70 18.14
CA GLY A 455 11.97 22.01 17.62
C GLY A 455 12.86 22.73 18.62
N PRO A 456 12.42 23.88 19.19
CA PRO A 456 13.18 24.59 20.23
C PRO A 456 13.53 23.73 21.43
N ILE A 457 12.60 22.89 21.91
CA ILE A 457 12.87 21.98 23.03
C ILE A 457 13.93 20.94 22.63
N ALA A 458 13.77 20.29 21.47
CA ALA A 458 14.72 19.29 20.98
C ALA A 458 16.13 19.82 20.76
N LEU A 459 16.26 21.08 20.32
CA LEU A 459 17.57 21.71 20.11
C LEU A 459 18.31 22.02 21.44
N ASN A 460 17.63 22.04 22.57
CA ASN A 460 18.27 22.22 23.87
C ASN A 460 18.77 20.90 24.48
N ALA A 461 18.54 19.77 23.79
CA ALA A 461 19.08 18.49 24.23
C ALA A 461 20.63 18.47 24.14
N ASP A 462 21.26 17.98 25.18
CA ASP A 462 22.70 17.74 25.26
C ASP A 462 23.04 16.29 24.83
N CYS A 463 22.13 15.34 25.06
CA CYS A 463 22.34 13.92 24.83
C CYS A 463 21.03 13.24 24.39
N PRO A 464 20.57 13.45 23.13
CA PRO A 464 19.34 12.86 22.62
C PRO A 464 19.32 11.36 22.77
N LEU A 465 18.17 10.81 23.17
CA LEU A 465 18.02 9.37 23.32
C LEU A 465 17.79 8.70 21.98
N LYS A 466 18.41 7.53 21.77
CA LYS A 466 18.17 6.69 20.60
C LYS A 466 16.95 5.81 20.84
N PHE A 467 15.80 6.23 20.35
CA PHE A 467 14.58 5.40 20.34
C PHE A 467 14.58 4.42 19.17
N GLY A 468 13.74 3.38 19.31
CA GLY A 468 13.49 2.41 18.24
C GLY A 468 12.73 3.02 17.04
N GLU A 469 12.76 2.30 15.91
CA GLU A 469 12.05 2.68 14.68
C GLU A 469 10.61 2.17 14.72
N HIS A 470 9.88 2.54 15.76
CA HIS A 470 8.49 2.13 15.97
C HIS A 470 7.51 3.20 15.46
N CYS A 471 6.24 2.83 15.26
CA CYS A 471 5.20 3.83 14.98
C CYS A 471 4.83 4.61 16.26
N SER A 472 4.09 5.71 16.11
CA SER A 472 3.69 6.59 17.21
C SER A 472 2.97 5.85 18.37
N ALA A 473 2.27 4.77 18.08
CA ALA A 473 1.57 3.99 19.10
C ALA A 473 2.53 3.23 20.04
N PHE A 474 3.70 2.84 19.55
CA PHE A 474 4.68 2.08 20.33
C PHE A 474 5.80 2.93 20.91
N ILE A 475 6.14 4.05 20.26
CA ILE A 475 7.17 4.95 20.78
C ILE A 475 6.77 5.53 22.15
N ASN A 476 5.49 5.64 22.44
CA ASN A 476 4.98 6.08 23.75
C ASN A 476 5.47 5.18 24.88
N SER A 477 5.63 3.86 24.64
CA SER A 477 6.24 2.96 25.62
C SER A 477 7.69 3.32 25.91
N ASP A 478 8.46 3.67 24.88
CA ASP A 478 9.86 4.09 25.06
C ASP A 478 9.95 5.46 25.72
N ILE A 479 9.04 6.38 25.39
CA ILE A 479 8.96 7.71 26.05
C ILE A 479 8.69 7.53 27.55
N ARG A 480 7.72 6.72 27.91
CA ARG A 480 7.39 6.45 29.34
C ARG A 480 8.57 5.83 30.07
N LYS A 481 9.25 4.86 29.47
CA LYS A 481 10.48 4.27 30.05
C LYS A 481 11.54 5.31 30.26
N ALA A 482 11.78 6.22 29.28
CA ALA A 482 12.76 7.27 29.37
C ALA A 482 12.41 8.28 30.50
N VAL A 483 11.13 8.68 30.60
CA VAL A 483 10.65 9.54 31.69
C VAL A 483 10.87 8.88 33.06
N GLN A 484 10.58 7.57 33.18
CA GLN A 484 10.76 6.83 34.44
C GLN A 484 12.25 6.66 34.79
N GLN A 485 13.14 6.64 33.82
CA GLN A 485 14.59 6.62 34.02
C GLN A 485 15.17 8.00 34.34
N GLY A 486 14.33 9.05 34.42
CA GLY A 486 14.73 10.41 34.77
C GLY A 486 15.43 11.16 33.60
N ALA A 487 15.21 10.73 32.35
CA ALA A 487 15.72 11.46 31.20
C ALA A 487 15.05 12.84 31.08
N SER A 488 15.83 13.84 30.66
CA SER A 488 15.29 15.19 30.49
C SER A 488 14.28 15.26 29.35
N ARG A 489 13.32 16.17 29.47
CA ARG A 489 12.29 16.40 28.43
C ARG A 489 12.91 16.77 27.10
N GLU A 490 14.03 17.52 27.11
CA GLU A 490 14.78 17.92 25.95
C GLU A 490 15.39 16.71 25.24
N ASN A 491 16.04 15.82 25.99
CA ASN A 491 16.69 14.61 25.44
C ASN A 491 15.67 13.63 24.87
N ILE A 492 14.50 13.49 25.51
CA ILE A 492 13.39 12.68 25.00
C ILE A 492 12.82 13.29 23.71
N THR A 493 12.57 14.60 23.70
CA THR A 493 12.00 15.31 22.53
C THR A 493 12.94 15.22 21.33
N ALA A 494 14.26 15.41 21.55
CA ALA A 494 15.25 15.23 20.49
C ALA A 494 15.31 13.77 19.98
N GLY A 495 15.17 12.81 20.87
CA GLY A 495 15.07 11.39 20.53
C GLY A 495 13.85 11.09 19.63
N ILE A 496 12.69 11.71 19.88
CA ILE A 496 11.49 11.60 19.03
C ILE A 496 11.78 12.20 17.64
N VAL A 497 12.44 13.36 17.57
CA VAL A 497 12.83 13.98 16.29
C VAL A 497 13.79 13.08 15.50
N CYS A 498 14.77 12.47 16.15
CA CYS A 498 15.66 11.52 15.51
C CYS A 498 14.91 10.24 15.05
N SER A 499 13.97 9.78 15.82
CA SER A 499 13.17 8.60 15.48
C SER A 499 12.29 8.82 14.24
N ILE A 500 11.68 10.00 14.08
CA ILE A 500 10.89 10.31 12.86
C ILE A 500 11.79 10.30 11.63
N VAL A 501 12.97 10.89 11.72
CA VAL A 501 13.94 10.92 10.62
C VAL A 501 14.42 9.50 10.28
N SER A 502 14.75 8.69 11.27
CA SER A 502 15.12 7.28 11.06
C SER A 502 14.00 6.48 10.42
N ASN A 503 12.76 6.67 10.89
CA ASN A 503 11.59 6.04 10.29
C ASN A 503 11.37 6.47 8.83
N TYR A 504 11.56 7.74 8.51
CA TYR A 504 11.48 8.23 7.14
C TYR A 504 12.55 7.59 6.25
N LEU A 505 13.80 7.59 6.69
CA LEU A 505 14.91 7.00 5.95
C LEU A 505 14.72 5.51 5.69
N ASN A 506 14.24 4.75 6.67
CA ASN A 506 14.11 3.31 6.53
C ASN A 506 12.82 2.86 5.80
N ARG A 507 11.72 3.60 5.94
CA ARG A 507 10.42 3.19 5.40
C ARG A 507 10.03 3.87 4.11
N VAL A 508 10.43 5.13 3.90
CA VAL A 508 10.13 5.89 2.68
C VAL A 508 11.30 5.80 1.71
N VAL A 509 12.50 6.10 2.15
CA VAL A 509 13.70 6.00 1.31
C VAL A 509 14.09 4.53 1.11
N GLY A 510 14.22 3.76 2.19
CA GLY A 510 14.63 2.35 2.14
C GLY A 510 16.03 2.21 1.55
N ASN A 511 16.19 1.28 0.61
CA ASN A 511 17.48 1.01 -0.06
C ASN A 511 17.77 1.91 -1.27
N ARG A 512 17.01 3.02 -1.44
CA ARG A 512 17.19 3.92 -2.59
C ARG A 512 18.41 4.83 -2.42
N THR A 513 18.91 5.29 -3.55
CA THR A 513 20.08 6.18 -3.59
C THR A 513 19.75 7.56 -3.02
N ILE A 514 20.56 8.05 -2.10
CA ILE A 514 20.53 9.44 -1.64
C ILE A 514 21.72 10.16 -2.25
N GLY A 515 21.46 11.14 -3.11
CA GLY A 515 22.49 11.96 -3.75
C GLY A 515 23.30 12.82 -2.78
N GLY A 516 24.28 13.55 -3.30
CA GLY A 516 25.15 14.39 -2.50
C GLY A 516 24.46 15.61 -1.91
N LYS A 517 23.56 16.25 -2.69
CA LYS A 517 22.77 17.41 -2.26
C LYS A 517 21.33 17.02 -1.97
N VAL A 518 20.93 17.23 -0.72
CA VAL A 518 19.59 16.87 -0.23
C VAL A 518 18.79 18.13 0.08
N PHE A 519 17.62 18.25 -0.49
CA PHE A 519 16.66 19.34 -0.28
C PHE A 519 15.50 18.85 0.59
N LEU A 520 15.30 19.47 1.74
CA LEU A 520 14.25 19.12 2.69
C LEU A 520 13.11 20.13 2.62
N GLN A 521 11.90 19.67 2.38
CA GLN A 521 10.70 20.49 2.24
C GLN A 521 9.47 19.83 2.88
N GLY A 522 8.33 20.50 2.82
CA GLY A 522 7.11 20.10 3.52
C GLY A 522 6.97 20.73 4.90
N GLY A 523 5.80 20.60 5.52
CA GLY A 523 5.48 21.26 6.79
C GLY A 523 6.39 20.88 7.96
N VAL A 524 6.92 19.66 7.97
CA VAL A 524 7.81 19.17 9.03
C VAL A 524 9.19 19.84 8.97
N ALA A 525 9.64 20.28 7.81
CA ALA A 525 10.89 21.00 7.64
C ALA A 525 10.91 22.38 8.34
N LYS A 526 9.75 22.91 8.74
CA LYS A 526 9.66 24.11 9.61
C LYS A 526 10.18 23.91 11.03
N ASN A 527 10.23 22.65 11.47
CA ASN A 527 10.80 22.33 12.77
C ASN A 527 12.34 22.40 12.66
N PRO A 528 13.01 23.33 13.34
CA PRO A 528 14.45 23.57 13.14
C PRO A 528 15.33 22.38 13.56
N ALA A 529 14.83 21.46 14.40
CA ALA A 529 15.57 20.28 14.82
C ALA A 529 15.60 19.17 13.76
N VAL A 530 14.60 19.12 12.86
CA VAL A 530 14.48 18.06 11.84
C VAL A 530 15.60 18.12 10.79
N PRO A 531 15.93 19.26 10.18
CA PRO A 531 17.07 19.34 9.24
C PRO A 531 18.40 18.91 9.90
N GLN A 532 18.62 19.29 11.17
CA GLN A 532 19.83 18.91 11.90
C GLN A 532 19.88 17.41 12.20
N ALA A 533 18.73 16.78 12.48
CA ALA A 533 18.64 15.34 12.64
C ALA A 533 18.94 14.59 11.33
N PHE A 534 18.46 15.10 10.17
CA PHE A 534 18.84 14.56 8.87
C PHE A 534 20.35 14.73 8.61
N ALA A 535 20.91 15.90 8.88
CA ALA A 535 22.33 16.16 8.72
C ALA A 535 23.18 15.20 9.58
N MET A 536 22.76 14.93 10.81
CA MET A 536 23.42 14.00 11.73
C MET A 536 23.35 12.56 11.21
N LEU A 537 22.17 12.08 10.82
CA LEU A 537 21.98 10.67 10.47
C LEU A 537 22.55 10.31 9.09
N LEU A 538 22.64 11.27 8.18
CA LEU A 538 23.15 11.07 6.83
C LEU A 538 24.61 11.50 6.64
N ASP A 539 25.13 12.30 7.57
CA ASP A 539 26.42 13.00 7.43
C ASP A 539 26.50 13.83 6.13
N LYS A 540 25.38 14.48 5.74
CA LYS A 540 25.25 15.25 4.50
C LYS A 540 24.78 16.68 4.77
N GLU A 541 25.04 17.56 3.79
CA GLU A 541 24.46 18.89 3.76
C GLU A 541 22.95 18.83 3.44
N ILE A 542 22.15 19.54 4.22
CA ILE A 542 20.70 19.63 4.06
C ILE A 542 20.32 21.06 3.69
N LEU A 543 19.69 21.23 2.54
CA LEU A 543 19.18 22.50 2.04
C LEU A 543 17.71 22.65 2.43
N VAL A 544 17.31 23.78 3.02
CA VAL A 544 15.93 24.07 3.44
C VAL A 544 15.48 25.38 2.84
N PRO A 545 14.38 25.43 2.05
CA PRO A 545 13.87 26.67 1.46
C PRO A 545 13.27 27.58 2.53
N PRO A 546 13.04 28.89 2.21
CA PRO A 546 12.53 29.87 3.16
C PRO A 546 11.11 29.55 3.67
N ALA A 547 10.31 28.91 2.83
CA ALA A 547 8.94 28.48 3.14
C ALA A 547 8.74 27.02 2.70
N PRO A 548 9.33 26.06 3.42
CA PRO A 548 9.35 24.66 3.01
C PRO A 548 7.97 24.06 2.86
N GLU A 549 6.99 24.56 3.61
CA GLU A 549 5.59 24.15 3.53
C GLU A 549 4.86 24.60 2.26
N LEU A 550 5.37 25.61 1.58
CA LEU A 550 4.75 26.20 0.38
C LEU A 550 5.34 25.68 -0.93
N MET A 551 6.32 24.80 -0.89
CA MET A 551 7.05 24.35 -2.08
C MET A 551 6.14 23.69 -3.14
N GLY A 552 5.07 23.01 -2.73
CA GLY A 552 4.09 22.44 -3.66
C GLY A 552 3.33 23.53 -4.44
N CYS A 553 2.74 24.52 -3.73
CA CYS A 553 2.01 25.61 -4.38
C CYS A 553 2.93 26.58 -5.13
N PHE A 554 4.13 26.84 -4.65
CA PHE A 554 5.15 27.62 -5.35
C PHE A 554 5.60 26.91 -6.64
N GLY A 555 5.99 25.65 -6.54
CA GLY A 555 6.46 24.89 -7.70
C GLY A 555 5.40 24.72 -8.78
N VAL A 556 4.11 24.56 -8.42
CA VAL A 556 3.04 24.48 -9.42
C VAL A 556 2.77 25.82 -10.09
N ALA A 557 2.95 26.96 -9.40
CA ALA A 557 2.88 28.28 -10.00
C ALA A 557 4.00 28.48 -11.04
N LEU A 558 5.24 28.13 -10.71
CA LEU A 558 6.37 28.18 -11.64
C LEU A 558 6.16 27.23 -12.84
N LEU A 559 5.59 26.04 -12.59
CA LEU A 559 5.25 25.11 -13.66
C LEU A 559 4.19 25.68 -14.60
N ALA A 560 3.16 26.34 -14.06
CA ALA A 560 2.14 27.05 -14.86
C ALA A 560 2.77 28.14 -15.73
N LYS A 561 3.68 28.93 -15.19
CA LYS A 561 4.45 29.94 -15.94
C LYS A 561 5.19 29.32 -17.12
N ARG A 562 5.96 28.24 -16.89
CA ARG A 562 6.68 27.53 -17.95
C ARG A 562 5.72 26.96 -19.00
N LYS A 563 4.63 26.32 -18.58
CA LYS A 563 3.66 25.74 -19.51
C LYS A 563 2.89 26.78 -20.31
N SER A 564 2.67 27.96 -19.76
CA SER A 564 2.08 29.09 -20.51
C SER A 564 3.06 29.65 -21.54
N ALA A 565 4.34 29.76 -21.19
CA ALA A 565 5.38 30.17 -22.14
C ALA A 565 5.55 29.15 -23.29
N ASP A 566 5.39 27.86 -23.01
CA ASP A 566 5.41 26.79 -24.02
C ASP A 566 4.11 26.70 -24.84
N GLY A 567 3.11 27.58 -24.63
CA GLY A 567 1.80 27.55 -25.29
C GLY A 567 0.89 26.37 -24.87
N LEU A 568 1.24 25.66 -23.79
CA LEU A 568 0.52 24.48 -23.31
C LEU A 568 -0.52 24.79 -22.22
N LEU A 569 -0.51 26.00 -21.66
CA LEU A 569 -1.50 26.51 -20.72
C LEU A 569 -1.93 27.91 -21.15
N ALA A 570 -3.20 28.08 -21.46
CA ALA A 570 -3.74 29.38 -21.82
C ALA A 570 -3.84 30.31 -20.61
N ALA A 571 -3.56 31.59 -20.80
CA ALA A 571 -3.82 32.59 -19.78
C ALA A 571 -5.33 32.69 -19.49
N GLN A 572 -5.68 32.97 -18.24
CA GLN A 572 -7.05 33.13 -17.77
C GLN A 572 -7.11 34.30 -16.77
N THR A 573 -8.25 34.95 -16.67
CA THR A 573 -8.45 35.94 -15.60
C THR A 573 -8.96 35.26 -14.35
N VAL A 574 -8.19 35.33 -13.23
CA VAL A 574 -8.59 34.79 -11.93
C VAL A 574 -9.05 35.94 -11.04
N ASN A 575 -10.33 35.97 -10.71
CA ASN A 575 -10.91 36.94 -9.76
C ASN A 575 -11.18 36.23 -8.42
N ILE A 576 -10.46 36.66 -7.37
CA ILE A 576 -10.56 36.01 -6.04
C ILE A 576 -11.95 36.28 -5.43
N ASP A 577 -12.55 37.46 -5.59
CA ASP A 577 -13.87 37.76 -5.00
C ASP A 577 -14.96 36.91 -5.64
N ALA A 578 -14.88 36.68 -6.97
CA ALA A 578 -15.76 35.76 -7.67
C ALA A 578 -15.59 34.32 -7.19
N LEU A 579 -14.36 33.88 -6.89
CA LEU A 579 -14.08 32.56 -6.33
C LEU A 579 -14.60 32.42 -4.89
N LEU A 580 -14.50 33.46 -4.08
CA LEU A 580 -15.02 33.45 -2.70
C LEU A 580 -16.55 33.34 -2.67
N SER A 581 -17.26 34.00 -3.60
CA SER A 581 -18.72 33.92 -3.72
C SER A 581 -19.25 32.66 -4.41
N ARG A 582 -18.38 31.91 -5.12
CA ARG A 582 -18.77 30.70 -5.87
C ARG A 582 -19.27 29.61 -4.94
N GLU A 583 -20.49 29.11 -5.18
CA GLU A 583 -21.06 27.97 -4.46
C GLU A 583 -20.73 26.65 -5.12
N ILE A 584 -20.54 25.60 -4.31
CA ILE A 584 -20.32 24.25 -4.76
C ILE A 584 -21.29 23.32 -4.04
N GLY A 585 -22.01 22.52 -4.84
CA GLY A 585 -22.87 21.45 -4.36
C GLY A 585 -22.21 20.09 -4.52
N TYR A 586 -22.14 19.31 -3.45
CA TYR A 586 -21.81 17.88 -3.50
C TYR A 586 -23.11 17.10 -3.74
N GLU A 587 -23.27 16.48 -4.94
CA GLU A 587 -24.55 15.82 -5.28
C GLU A 587 -24.58 14.36 -4.83
N ARG A 588 -23.76 13.52 -5.46
CA ARG A 588 -23.75 12.07 -5.20
C ARG A 588 -22.39 11.44 -5.45
N VAL A 589 -22.19 10.27 -4.83
CA VAL A 589 -21.11 9.35 -5.16
C VAL A 589 -21.71 8.15 -5.88
N PHE A 590 -21.14 7.75 -7.02
CA PHE A 590 -21.51 6.51 -7.70
C PHE A 590 -20.28 5.66 -7.99
N THR A 591 -20.47 4.36 -8.17
CA THR A 591 -19.42 3.43 -8.54
C THR A 591 -19.24 3.41 -10.05
N CYS A 592 -18.01 3.63 -10.53
CA CYS A 592 -17.67 3.52 -11.95
C CYS A 592 -17.67 2.04 -12.37
N GLU A 593 -18.47 1.69 -13.37
CA GLU A 593 -18.58 0.32 -13.90
C GLU A 593 -17.72 0.09 -15.15
N ALA A 594 -16.83 1.03 -15.52
CA ALA A 594 -16.05 0.94 -16.76
C ALA A 594 -14.92 -0.09 -16.72
N CYS A 595 -14.54 -0.58 -15.55
CA CYS A 595 -13.53 -1.63 -15.34
C CYS A 595 -13.63 -2.18 -13.92
N ASP A 596 -12.90 -3.25 -13.64
CA ASP A 596 -12.90 -3.97 -12.34
C ASP A 596 -12.44 -3.15 -11.14
N ASN A 597 -11.80 -2.00 -11.36
CA ASN A 597 -11.42 -1.11 -10.26
C ASN A 597 -12.60 -0.53 -9.49
N ARG A 598 -13.82 -0.53 -10.05
CA ARG A 598 -15.07 -0.05 -9.42
C ARG A 598 -14.89 1.19 -8.55
N CYS A 599 -14.13 2.18 -9.08
CA CYS A 599 -13.75 3.37 -8.34
C CYS A 599 -14.97 4.18 -7.92
N PRO A 600 -15.01 4.73 -6.69
CA PRO A 600 -16.00 5.73 -6.33
C PRO A 600 -15.75 7.01 -7.12
N ILE A 601 -16.82 7.54 -7.72
CA ILE A 601 -16.81 8.79 -8.50
C ILE A 601 -17.76 9.77 -7.83
N GLN A 602 -17.23 10.90 -7.46
CA GLN A 602 -17.99 12.00 -6.86
C GLN A 602 -18.50 12.95 -7.94
N VAL A 603 -19.73 13.40 -7.83
CA VAL A 603 -20.32 14.43 -8.69
C VAL A 603 -20.40 15.73 -7.91
N LEU A 604 -19.76 16.77 -8.46
CA LEU A 604 -19.83 18.13 -7.98
C LEU A 604 -20.66 18.97 -8.93
N ASN A 605 -21.44 19.86 -8.38
CA ASN A 605 -22.07 20.95 -9.09
C ASN A 605 -21.31 22.25 -8.80
N VAL A 606 -20.80 22.89 -9.86
CA VAL A 606 -20.16 24.20 -9.78
C VAL A 606 -20.85 25.08 -10.84
N ASN A 607 -21.51 26.15 -10.42
CA ASN A 607 -22.25 27.06 -11.32
C ASN A 607 -23.21 26.30 -12.26
N ASP A 608 -24.03 25.38 -11.70
CA ASP A 608 -24.99 24.51 -12.43
C ASP A 608 -24.35 23.54 -13.43
N HIS A 609 -23.05 23.45 -13.50
CA HIS A 609 -22.34 22.43 -14.25
C HIS A 609 -21.93 21.26 -13.37
N LYS A 610 -22.25 20.03 -13.83
CA LYS A 610 -21.90 18.81 -13.12
C LYS A 610 -20.54 18.30 -13.55
N TYR A 611 -19.66 18.13 -12.58
CA TYR A 611 -18.31 17.61 -12.77
C TYR A 611 -18.14 16.28 -12.04
N MET A 612 -17.60 15.29 -12.74
CA MET A 612 -17.31 13.96 -12.17
C MET A 612 -15.81 13.85 -11.89
N PHE A 613 -15.43 13.44 -10.69
CA PHE A 613 -14.04 13.20 -10.35
C PHE A 613 -13.87 12.04 -9.42
N GLY A 614 -12.62 11.58 -9.34
CA GLY A 614 -12.24 10.34 -8.73
C GLY A 614 -11.90 9.29 -9.79
N GLY A 615 -11.57 8.11 -9.30
CA GLY A 615 -11.12 7.01 -10.12
C GLY A 615 -9.60 7.00 -10.32
N ARG A 616 -9.09 5.80 -10.57
CA ARG A 616 -7.65 5.56 -10.76
C ARG A 616 -7.15 5.88 -12.17
N CYS A 617 -8.06 6.14 -13.11
CA CYS A 617 -7.75 6.46 -14.50
C CYS A 617 -8.19 7.89 -14.86
N ASN A 618 -7.84 8.35 -16.07
CA ASN A 618 -8.17 9.71 -16.53
C ASN A 618 -9.55 9.84 -17.20
N LYS A 619 -10.42 8.81 -17.13
CA LYS A 619 -11.71 8.80 -17.84
C LYS A 619 -12.51 10.08 -17.59
N TYR A 620 -12.78 10.38 -16.33
CA TYR A 620 -13.60 11.54 -15.96
C TYR A 620 -12.84 12.87 -16.08
N THR A 621 -11.52 12.87 -15.88
CA THR A 621 -10.66 14.02 -16.15
C THR A 621 -10.70 14.43 -17.64
N ASN A 622 -10.62 13.46 -18.54
CA ASN A 622 -10.67 13.69 -19.98
C ASN A 622 -12.06 14.16 -20.43
N MET A 623 -13.14 13.64 -19.85
CA MET A 623 -14.50 14.13 -20.11
C MET A 623 -14.67 15.60 -19.73
N ARG A 624 -14.04 16.05 -18.64
CA ARG A 624 -14.07 17.45 -18.21
C ARG A 624 -13.30 18.38 -19.16
N LYS A 625 -12.16 17.92 -19.68
CA LYS A 625 -11.29 18.72 -20.55
C LYS A 625 -11.87 18.94 -21.95
N ALA A 626 -13.10 18.42 -22.21
CA ALA A 626 -13.75 18.48 -23.52
C ALA A 626 -12.74 18.19 -24.66
N VAL A 627 -11.90 17.17 -24.46
CA VAL A 627 -11.02 16.70 -25.51
C VAL A 627 -11.95 16.26 -26.63
N LYS A 628 -12.15 17.13 -27.64
CA LYS A 628 -12.77 16.74 -28.89
C LYS A 628 -12.14 15.41 -29.27
N ASP A 629 -12.95 14.47 -29.75
CA ASP A 629 -12.48 13.16 -30.21
C ASP A 629 -11.31 13.33 -31.17
N VAL A 630 -10.12 13.47 -30.60
CA VAL A 630 -8.89 13.31 -31.35
C VAL A 630 -8.88 11.84 -31.75
N PRO A 631 -8.67 11.50 -33.03
CA PRO A 631 -8.60 10.10 -33.45
C PRO A 631 -7.69 9.34 -32.49
N VAL A 632 -8.25 8.38 -31.76
CA VAL A 632 -7.52 7.69 -30.71
C VAL A 632 -6.59 6.70 -31.35
N PHE A 633 -5.29 6.96 -31.37
CA PHE A 633 -4.26 6.07 -31.91
C PHE A 633 -3.79 5.09 -30.84
N ASP A 634 -4.75 4.34 -30.30
CA ASP A 634 -4.51 3.24 -29.37
C ASP A 634 -4.33 1.94 -30.16
N TYR A 635 -3.12 1.70 -30.63
CA TYR A 635 -2.80 0.49 -31.37
C TYR A 635 -2.75 -0.75 -30.48
N VAL A 636 -2.68 -0.58 -29.14
CA VAL A 636 -2.87 -1.70 -28.20
C VAL A 636 -4.32 -2.19 -28.28
N ALA A 637 -5.29 -1.29 -28.22
CA ALA A 637 -6.70 -1.65 -28.35
C ALA A 637 -7.02 -2.24 -29.75
N GLN A 638 -6.45 -1.67 -30.82
CA GLN A 638 -6.64 -2.21 -32.17
C GLN A 638 -6.06 -3.62 -32.30
N ARG A 639 -4.84 -3.85 -31.80
CA ARG A 639 -4.23 -5.17 -31.76
C ARG A 639 -5.10 -6.20 -31.03
N GLN A 640 -5.66 -5.83 -29.87
CA GLN A 640 -6.53 -6.72 -29.11
C GLN A 640 -7.81 -7.06 -29.89
N ARG A 641 -8.41 -6.07 -30.55
CA ARG A 641 -9.58 -6.30 -31.42
C ARG A 641 -9.24 -7.22 -32.58
N MET A 642 -8.12 -6.98 -33.28
CA MET A 642 -7.65 -7.88 -34.35
C MET A 642 -7.48 -9.30 -33.84
N LEU A 643 -6.79 -9.50 -32.72
CA LEU A 643 -6.50 -10.82 -32.18
C LEU A 643 -7.75 -11.59 -31.79
N PHE A 644 -8.68 -10.95 -31.06
CA PHE A 644 -9.80 -11.64 -30.41
C PHE A 644 -11.12 -11.57 -31.19
N GLU A 645 -11.25 -10.66 -32.18
CA GLU A 645 -12.48 -10.45 -32.92
C GLU A 645 -12.28 -10.64 -34.43
N GLU A 646 -11.39 -9.86 -35.05
CA GLU A 646 -11.26 -9.83 -36.53
C GLU A 646 -10.66 -11.11 -37.10
N TYR A 647 -9.69 -11.71 -36.42
CA TYR A 647 -9.04 -12.97 -36.81
C TYR A 647 -9.61 -14.20 -36.08
N ALA A 648 -10.64 -14.02 -35.27
CA ALA A 648 -11.43 -15.11 -34.69
C ALA A 648 -12.29 -15.78 -35.77
N PRO A 649 -12.67 -17.04 -35.59
CA PRO A 649 -13.60 -17.72 -36.49
C PRO A 649 -14.99 -17.03 -36.46
N LEU A 650 -15.59 -16.83 -37.63
CA LEU A 650 -16.92 -16.29 -37.76
C LEU A 650 -17.96 -17.33 -37.33
N LYS A 651 -18.98 -16.89 -36.58
CA LYS A 651 -20.05 -17.78 -36.09
C LYS A 651 -20.85 -18.42 -37.22
N GLU A 652 -21.02 -17.70 -38.33
CA GLU A 652 -21.78 -18.15 -39.52
C GLU A 652 -21.10 -19.28 -40.25
N THR A 653 -19.79 -19.45 -40.09
CA THR A 653 -19.04 -20.53 -40.76
C THR A 653 -18.89 -21.78 -39.91
N PHE A 654 -19.43 -21.76 -38.68
CA PHE A 654 -19.29 -22.86 -37.75
C PHE A 654 -20.23 -24.00 -38.06
N ILE A 655 -19.69 -25.19 -38.20
CA ILE A 655 -20.45 -26.45 -38.38
C ILE A 655 -20.15 -27.33 -37.17
N LYS A 656 -21.13 -27.53 -36.32
CA LYS A 656 -21.01 -28.38 -35.15
C LYS A 656 -20.87 -29.86 -35.55
N LYS A 657 -19.79 -30.48 -35.03
CA LYS A 657 -19.53 -31.91 -35.21
C LYS A 657 -19.41 -32.68 -33.90
N ARG A 658 -19.26 -31.96 -32.79
CA ARG A 658 -19.05 -32.53 -31.45
C ARG A 658 -19.94 -31.85 -30.42
N ASP A 659 -20.41 -32.59 -29.44
CA ASP A 659 -21.39 -32.13 -28.45
C ASP A 659 -20.82 -31.56 -27.16
N PHE A 660 -19.50 -31.26 -27.15
CA PHE A 660 -18.88 -30.60 -26.02
C PHE A 660 -18.39 -29.17 -26.35
N VAL A 661 -18.21 -28.39 -25.31
CA VAL A 661 -17.81 -26.98 -25.38
C VAL A 661 -16.44 -26.80 -24.71
N VAL A 662 -15.51 -26.12 -25.39
CA VAL A 662 -14.19 -25.80 -24.85
C VAL A 662 -14.11 -24.32 -24.44
N GLY A 663 -13.88 -24.06 -23.15
CA GLY A 663 -13.53 -22.73 -22.65
C GLY A 663 -12.04 -22.42 -22.87
N ILE A 664 -11.77 -21.24 -23.42
CA ILE A 664 -10.41 -20.74 -23.64
C ILE A 664 -10.15 -19.62 -22.62
N PRO A 665 -9.33 -19.85 -21.59
CA PRO A 665 -8.97 -18.80 -20.63
C PRO A 665 -8.14 -17.72 -21.33
N ARG A 666 -8.56 -16.47 -21.22
CA ARG A 666 -7.86 -15.31 -21.80
C ARG A 666 -6.63 -14.96 -20.97
N ALA A 667 -5.59 -15.79 -21.06
CA ALA A 667 -4.37 -15.68 -20.30
C ALA A 667 -3.15 -16.15 -21.11
N PHE A 668 -1.98 -15.70 -20.75
CA PHE A 668 -0.68 -16.09 -21.33
C PHE A 668 -0.64 -16.17 -22.87
N SER A 669 -0.35 -17.35 -23.43
CA SER A 669 -0.17 -17.53 -24.88
C SER A 669 -1.42 -17.20 -25.69
N VAL A 670 -2.59 -17.19 -25.09
CA VAL A 670 -3.84 -16.79 -25.75
C VAL A 670 -3.78 -15.33 -26.23
N HIS A 671 -3.00 -14.46 -25.57
CA HIS A 671 -2.74 -13.09 -26.02
C HIS A 671 -1.81 -12.98 -27.25
N THR A 672 -1.33 -14.10 -27.78
CA THR A 672 -0.49 -14.16 -28.98
C THR A 672 -1.05 -15.14 -30.02
N LEU A 673 -1.55 -16.30 -29.58
CA LEU A 673 -1.93 -17.42 -30.44
C LEU A 673 -3.44 -17.73 -30.42
N TYR A 674 -4.30 -16.79 -30.03
CA TYR A 674 -5.75 -17.01 -30.01
C TYR A 674 -6.31 -17.46 -31.36
N PRO A 675 -5.93 -16.89 -32.53
CA PRO A 675 -6.37 -17.39 -33.81
C PRO A 675 -6.03 -18.88 -34.04
N LEU A 676 -4.82 -19.32 -33.70
CA LEU A 676 -4.42 -20.72 -33.79
C LEU A 676 -5.36 -21.64 -33.01
N TYR A 677 -5.63 -21.28 -31.74
CA TYR A 677 -6.48 -22.11 -30.88
C TYR A 677 -7.94 -22.08 -31.33
N ALA A 678 -8.48 -20.90 -31.59
CA ALA A 678 -9.88 -20.75 -31.95
C ALA A 678 -10.22 -21.43 -33.30
N TRP A 679 -9.39 -21.25 -34.35
CA TRP A 679 -9.58 -21.89 -35.64
C TRP A 679 -9.33 -23.41 -35.60
N PHE A 680 -8.42 -23.89 -34.78
CA PHE A 680 -8.21 -25.32 -34.57
C PHE A 680 -9.51 -26.00 -34.09
N PHE A 681 -10.12 -25.52 -33.04
CA PHE A 681 -11.37 -26.08 -32.55
C PHE A 681 -12.56 -25.84 -33.51
N HIS A 682 -12.57 -24.71 -34.20
CA HIS A 682 -13.58 -24.41 -35.22
C HIS A 682 -13.60 -25.46 -36.34
N GLU A 683 -12.41 -25.80 -36.89
CA GLU A 683 -12.30 -26.80 -37.93
C GLU A 683 -12.66 -28.23 -37.45
N LEU A 684 -12.40 -28.51 -36.19
CA LEU A 684 -12.83 -29.76 -35.56
C LEU A 684 -14.34 -29.79 -35.28
N GLY A 685 -15.08 -28.71 -35.55
CA GLY A 685 -16.50 -28.58 -35.25
C GLY A 685 -16.81 -28.57 -33.75
N VAL A 686 -15.89 -28.10 -32.94
CA VAL A 686 -16.04 -27.94 -31.50
C VAL A 686 -16.42 -26.49 -31.18
N LYS A 687 -17.46 -26.28 -30.41
CA LYS A 687 -17.86 -24.95 -29.92
C LYS A 687 -16.87 -24.45 -28.89
N THR A 688 -16.39 -23.25 -29.07
CA THR A 688 -15.50 -22.58 -28.12
C THR A 688 -16.08 -21.26 -27.63
N PHE A 689 -15.64 -20.81 -26.49
CA PHE A 689 -15.79 -19.43 -26.05
C PHE A 689 -14.52 -18.96 -25.28
N LEU A 690 -14.28 -17.67 -25.34
CA LEU A 690 -13.18 -17.01 -24.61
C LEU A 690 -13.71 -16.54 -23.23
N SER A 691 -12.90 -16.68 -22.16
CA SER A 691 -13.26 -16.07 -20.87
C SER A 691 -13.39 -14.56 -21.00
N THR A 692 -14.32 -13.96 -20.28
CA THR A 692 -14.60 -12.50 -20.31
C THR A 692 -14.30 -11.80 -19.00
N GLU A 693 -14.13 -12.55 -17.92
CA GLU A 693 -13.89 -12.04 -16.57
C GLU A 693 -12.69 -12.73 -15.92
N VAL A 694 -12.10 -12.05 -14.96
CA VAL A 694 -11.14 -12.62 -14.02
C VAL A 694 -11.87 -12.86 -12.70
N ALA A 695 -12.45 -14.05 -12.55
CA ALA A 695 -13.28 -14.38 -11.39
C ALA A 695 -12.45 -14.39 -10.09
N HIS A 696 -12.87 -13.59 -9.12
CA HIS A 696 -12.14 -13.46 -7.83
C HIS A 696 -12.02 -14.79 -7.08
N VAL A 697 -13.02 -15.68 -7.18
CA VAL A 697 -12.96 -17.02 -6.59
C VAL A 697 -11.82 -17.83 -7.17
N GLY A 698 -11.60 -17.73 -8.48
CA GLY A 698 -10.47 -18.37 -9.15
C GLY A 698 -9.12 -17.80 -8.71
N VAL A 699 -9.00 -16.47 -8.65
CA VAL A 699 -7.80 -15.78 -8.16
C VAL A 699 -7.45 -16.22 -6.72
N ALA A 700 -8.46 -16.36 -5.86
CA ALA A 700 -8.27 -16.82 -4.48
C ALA A 700 -7.75 -18.27 -4.36
N ARG A 701 -7.84 -19.09 -5.43
CA ARG A 701 -7.27 -20.45 -5.49
C ARG A 701 -5.75 -20.46 -5.69
N ALA A 702 -5.15 -19.35 -6.12
CA ALA A 702 -3.70 -19.21 -6.17
C ALA A 702 -3.17 -19.19 -4.72
N GLU A 703 -2.48 -20.26 -4.33
CA GLU A 703 -1.96 -20.39 -2.96
C GLU A 703 -0.87 -19.37 -2.60
N SER A 704 -0.23 -18.78 -3.61
CA SER A 704 0.87 -17.83 -3.47
C SER A 704 0.82 -16.80 -4.58
N ALA A 705 0.83 -15.52 -4.24
CA ALA A 705 0.89 -14.41 -5.18
C ALA A 705 2.32 -14.22 -5.68
N TYR A 706 2.74 -14.96 -6.68
CA TYR A 706 4.09 -14.89 -7.25
C TYR A 706 4.14 -14.21 -8.63
N CYS A 707 2.99 -14.12 -9.31
CA CYS A 707 2.91 -13.56 -10.66
C CYS A 707 1.47 -13.14 -10.98
N PHE A 708 1.22 -11.85 -11.17
CA PHE A 708 -0.12 -11.33 -11.44
C PHE A 708 -0.80 -11.93 -12.69
N PRO A 709 -0.11 -12.13 -13.85
CA PRO A 709 -0.68 -12.88 -14.96
C PRO A 709 -1.09 -14.33 -14.63
N ALA A 710 -0.45 -14.98 -13.66
CA ALA A 710 -0.90 -16.28 -13.19
C ALA A 710 -2.19 -16.20 -12.39
N GLU A 711 -2.34 -15.17 -11.55
CA GLU A 711 -3.61 -14.91 -10.84
C GLU A 711 -4.75 -14.65 -11.83
N ILE A 712 -4.50 -13.86 -12.90
CA ILE A 712 -5.44 -13.66 -14.01
C ILE A 712 -5.83 -15.01 -14.63
N ALA A 713 -4.85 -15.90 -14.85
CA ALA A 713 -5.12 -17.22 -15.43
C ALA A 713 -6.04 -18.07 -14.53
N HIS A 714 -5.84 -18.06 -13.22
CA HIS A 714 -6.73 -18.76 -12.29
C HIS A 714 -8.17 -18.20 -12.36
N GLY A 715 -8.31 -16.88 -12.38
CA GLY A 715 -9.62 -16.23 -12.53
C GLY A 715 -10.30 -16.53 -13.87
N ALA A 716 -9.54 -16.53 -14.97
CA ALA A 716 -10.04 -16.85 -16.31
C ALA A 716 -10.47 -18.32 -16.45
N VAL A 717 -9.75 -19.25 -15.81
CA VAL A 717 -10.13 -20.68 -15.74
C VAL A 717 -11.44 -20.84 -14.97
N GLN A 718 -11.58 -20.17 -13.83
CA GLN A 718 -12.83 -20.20 -13.07
C GLN A 718 -14.02 -19.67 -13.89
N ASP A 719 -13.85 -18.56 -14.61
CA ASP A 719 -14.87 -18.01 -15.50
C ASP A 719 -15.30 -19.01 -16.59
N CYS A 720 -14.35 -19.75 -17.17
CA CYS A 720 -14.66 -20.82 -18.12
C CYS A 720 -15.52 -21.94 -17.47
N LEU A 721 -15.16 -22.34 -16.27
CA LEU A 721 -15.90 -23.38 -15.53
C LEU A 721 -17.32 -22.91 -15.15
N ASP A 722 -17.45 -21.68 -14.66
CA ASP A 722 -18.73 -21.07 -14.26
C ASP A 722 -19.68 -20.89 -15.45
N LYS A 723 -19.14 -20.68 -16.67
CA LYS A 723 -19.90 -20.60 -17.92
C LYS A 723 -20.22 -21.95 -18.55
N GLY A 724 -19.90 -23.04 -17.86
CA GLY A 724 -20.28 -24.38 -18.27
C GLY A 724 -19.42 -24.98 -19.39
N ALA A 725 -18.14 -24.65 -19.47
CA ALA A 725 -17.20 -25.35 -20.33
C ALA A 725 -17.12 -26.83 -19.92
N ASP A 726 -17.30 -27.73 -20.86
CA ASP A 726 -17.05 -29.16 -20.64
C ASP A 726 -15.56 -29.42 -20.45
N TYR A 727 -14.75 -28.74 -21.26
CA TYR A 727 -13.29 -28.76 -21.19
C TYR A 727 -12.73 -27.33 -21.13
N VAL A 728 -11.59 -27.16 -20.45
CA VAL A 728 -10.84 -25.90 -20.39
C VAL A 728 -9.48 -26.09 -21.03
N LEU A 729 -9.16 -25.29 -22.05
CA LEU A 729 -7.88 -25.32 -22.74
C LEU A 729 -6.78 -24.74 -21.84
N LEU A 730 -5.73 -25.50 -21.62
CA LEU A 730 -4.55 -25.05 -20.87
C LEU A 730 -3.29 -25.19 -21.73
N PRO A 731 -2.91 -24.16 -22.51
CA PRO A 731 -1.73 -24.24 -23.37
C PRO A 731 -0.45 -24.42 -22.55
N HIS A 732 0.27 -25.51 -22.82
CA HIS A 732 1.65 -25.72 -22.37
C HIS A 732 2.59 -25.14 -23.44
N PHE A 733 2.76 -23.81 -23.39
CA PHE A 733 3.50 -23.09 -24.43
C PHE A 733 4.99 -23.03 -24.08
N ARG A 734 5.80 -23.74 -24.83
CA ARG A 734 7.23 -23.98 -24.53
C ARG A 734 8.17 -23.02 -25.24
N ASP A 735 8.09 -22.94 -26.55
CA ASP A 735 9.06 -22.25 -27.40
C ASP A 735 8.52 -21.86 -28.77
N MET A 736 9.21 -20.94 -29.41
CA MET A 736 9.04 -20.53 -30.81
C MET A 736 10.39 -20.61 -31.55
N PRO A 737 10.40 -20.49 -32.86
CA PRO A 737 11.65 -20.34 -33.61
C PRO A 737 12.41 -19.10 -33.14
N SER A 738 13.70 -19.21 -32.92
CA SER A 738 14.55 -18.07 -32.60
C SER A 738 14.79 -17.19 -33.83
N TYR A 739 15.07 -15.92 -33.58
CA TYR A 739 15.49 -14.96 -34.59
C TYR A 739 16.98 -15.12 -34.99
N GLU A 740 17.72 -15.93 -34.25
CA GLU A 740 19.14 -16.25 -34.51
C GLU A 740 19.42 -17.73 -34.25
N GLU A 741 20.32 -18.34 -35.06
CA GLU A 741 20.50 -19.79 -35.12
C GLU A 741 20.97 -20.43 -33.81
N ASP A 742 21.86 -19.80 -33.07
CA ASP A 742 22.46 -20.36 -31.84
C ASP A 742 21.76 -19.93 -30.54
N VAL A 743 20.61 -19.28 -30.60
CA VAL A 743 19.90 -18.78 -29.46
C VAL A 743 18.55 -19.49 -29.30
N HIS A 744 18.20 -19.84 -28.06
CA HIS A 744 16.88 -20.38 -27.76
C HIS A 744 15.83 -19.29 -27.69
N ALA A 745 14.57 -19.61 -28.00
CA ALA A 745 13.42 -18.70 -27.88
C ALA A 745 12.32 -19.30 -26.99
N ASN A 746 12.59 -19.39 -25.71
CA ASN A 746 11.71 -20.00 -24.70
C ASN A 746 10.68 -19.00 -24.15
N PHE A 747 9.63 -19.55 -23.53
CA PHE A 747 8.68 -18.77 -22.76
C PHE A 747 8.97 -18.83 -21.28
N CYS A 748 8.35 -17.90 -20.52
CA CYS A 748 8.44 -17.85 -19.07
C CYS A 748 8.05 -19.20 -18.44
N PRO A 749 8.79 -19.73 -17.46
CA PRO A 749 8.45 -20.98 -16.78
C PRO A 749 7.01 -21.03 -16.23
N ILE A 750 6.47 -19.89 -15.76
CA ILE A 750 5.10 -19.79 -15.29
C ILE A 750 4.09 -20.01 -16.43
N THR A 751 4.38 -19.52 -17.64
CA THR A 751 3.56 -19.81 -18.84
C THR A 751 3.64 -21.26 -19.24
N GLN A 752 4.85 -21.85 -19.19
CA GLN A 752 5.07 -23.25 -19.53
C GLN A 752 4.37 -24.20 -18.56
N SER A 753 4.36 -23.86 -17.27
CA SER A 753 3.79 -24.72 -16.21
C SER A 753 2.30 -24.51 -15.95
N LEU A 754 1.61 -23.71 -16.79
CA LEU A 754 0.18 -23.42 -16.61
C LEU A 754 -0.71 -24.65 -16.34
N PRO A 755 -0.66 -25.75 -17.09
CA PRO A 755 -1.54 -26.90 -16.83
C PRO A 755 -1.32 -27.50 -15.45
N TYR A 756 -0.09 -27.57 -14.98
CA TYR A 756 0.28 -28.26 -13.75
C TYR A 756 -0.16 -27.50 -12.48
N TYR A 757 0.03 -26.18 -12.44
CA TYR A 757 -0.40 -25.44 -11.25
C TYR A 757 -1.89 -25.16 -11.22
N ILE A 758 -2.55 -25.04 -12.39
CA ILE A 758 -4.02 -24.95 -12.47
C ILE A 758 -4.65 -26.26 -11.97
N GLU A 759 -4.15 -27.41 -12.43
CA GLU A 759 -4.65 -28.72 -11.94
C GLU A 759 -4.54 -28.83 -10.41
N LYS A 760 -3.48 -28.30 -9.82
CA LYS A 760 -3.30 -28.26 -8.37
C LYS A 760 -4.23 -27.28 -7.66
N ALA A 761 -4.47 -26.12 -8.27
CA ALA A 761 -5.32 -25.08 -7.70
C ALA A 761 -6.83 -25.42 -7.74
N PHE A 762 -7.23 -26.37 -8.61
CA PHE A 762 -8.60 -26.81 -8.81
C PHE A 762 -8.79 -28.31 -8.48
N PRO A 763 -8.52 -28.75 -7.24
CA PRO A 763 -8.59 -30.17 -6.87
C PRO A 763 -10.01 -30.75 -6.88
N ASP A 764 -11.03 -29.90 -6.87
CA ASP A 764 -12.45 -30.18 -6.94
C ASP A 764 -12.98 -30.38 -8.37
N VAL A 765 -12.16 -30.12 -9.40
CA VAL A 765 -12.49 -30.28 -10.81
C VAL A 765 -11.87 -31.58 -11.34
N ASP A 766 -12.64 -32.38 -12.07
CA ASP A 766 -12.08 -33.58 -12.74
C ASP A 766 -10.96 -33.13 -13.69
N LYS A 767 -9.77 -33.68 -13.48
CA LYS A 767 -8.55 -33.39 -14.25
C LYS A 767 -8.74 -33.61 -15.76
N LYS A 768 -9.61 -34.54 -16.16
CA LYS A 768 -9.93 -34.81 -17.56
C LYS A 768 -10.60 -33.62 -18.27
N ARG A 769 -11.16 -32.69 -17.51
CA ARG A 769 -11.72 -31.45 -18.07
C ARG A 769 -10.64 -30.44 -18.45
N PHE A 770 -9.41 -30.57 -17.95
CA PHE A 770 -8.29 -29.73 -18.37
C PHE A 770 -7.58 -30.36 -19.56
N VAL A 771 -7.50 -29.59 -20.66
CA VAL A 771 -6.85 -30.02 -21.91
C VAL A 771 -5.49 -29.36 -22.02
N PRO A 772 -4.40 -30.03 -21.62
CA PRO A 772 -3.05 -29.52 -21.78
C PRO A 772 -2.62 -29.62 -23.25
N LEU A 773 -2.70 -28.50 -23.94
CA LEU A 773 -2.24 -28.44 -25.34
C LEU A 773 -0.79 -28.02 -25.39
N VAL A 774 0.11 -28.96 -25.77
CA VAL A 774 1.53 -28.69 -25.89
C VAL A 774 1.81 -27.94 -27.19
N VAL A 775 2.42 -26.77 -27.07
CA VAL A 775 2.77 -25.90 -28.18
C VAL A 775 4.27 -25.65 -28.19
N SER A 776 4.95 -26.11 -29.23
CA SER A 776 6.38 -25.95 -29.46
C SER A 776 6.66 -25.88 -30.97
N PHE A 777 7.27 -24.81 -31.42
CA PHE A 777 7.61 -24.56 -32.80
C PHE A 777 9.12 -24.57 -33.08
N LYS A 778 9.95 -24.80 -32.07
CA LYS A 778 11.41 -24.82 -32.21
C LYS A 778 11.90 -25.81 -33.25
N PHE A 779 11.25 -26.97 -33.39
CA PHE A 779 11.63 -28.04 -34.29
C PHE A 779 10.77 -28.07 -35.57
N GLY A 780 10.10 -26.95 -35.87
CA GLY A 780 9.29 -26.81 -37.09
C GLY A 780 7.83 -27.27 -36.92
N GLU A 781 7.04 -27.03 -37.97
CA GLU A 781 5.60 -27.24 -37.98
C GLU A 781 5.19 -28.71 -37.85
N GLY A 782 5.99 -29.63 -38.42
CA GLY A 782 5.71 -31.07 -38.31
C GLY A 782 5.77 -31.60 -36.88
N LYS A 783 6.76 -31.13 -36.09
CA LYS A 783 6.82 -31.49 -34.67
C LYS A 783 5.71 -30.81 -33.85
N ALA A 784 5.35 -29.58 -34.20
CA ALA A 784 4.22 -28.90 -33.58
C ALA A 784 2.90 -29.65 -33.83
N LEU A 785 2.67 -30.14 -35.07
CA LEU A 785 1.51 -30.95 -35.40
C LEU A 785 1.45 -32.26 -34.59
N GLU A 786 2.57 -32.97 -34.44
CA GLU A 786 2.65 -34.18 -33.64
C GLU A 786 2.20 -33.93 -32.20
N LEU A 787 2.68 -32.83 -31.58
CA LEU A 787 2.29 -32.43 -30.23
C LEU A 787 0.82 -32.04 -30.10
N PHE A 788 0.27 -31.35 -31.09
CA PHE A 788 -1.16 -31.09 -31.21
C PHE A 788 -1.97 -32.37 -31.30
N SER A 789 -1.53 -33.34 -32.14
CA SER A 789 -2.21 -34.64 -32.30
C SER A 789 -2.25 -35.42 -31.00
N GLN A 790 -1.14 -35.44 -30.23
CA GLN A 790 -1.09 -36.11 -28.93
C GLN A 790 -2.07 -35.49 -27.93
N SER A 791 -2.18 -34.16 -27.93
CA SER A 791 -3.09 -33.45 -27.03
C SER A 791 -4.56 -33.59 -27.47
N ALA A 792 -4.83 -33.52 -28.78
CA ALA A 792 -6.19 -33.62 -29.32
C ALA A 792 -6.78 -35.03 -29.21
N ALA A 793 -5.92 -36.06 -29.16
CA ALA A 793 -6.38 -37.44 -28.89
C ALA A 793 -7.18 -37.61 -27.60
N GLN A 794 -6.92 -36.79 -26.59
CA GLN A 794 -7.70 -36.77 -25.35
C GLN A 794 -9.18 -36.34 -25.55
N LEU A 795 -9.45 -35.63 -26.66
CA LEU A 795 -10.78 -35.20 -27.06
C LEU A 795 -11.43 -36.12 -28.08
N GLY A 796 -10.84 -37.28 -28.37
CA GLY A 796 -11.34 -38.21 -29.34
C GLY A 796 -11.15 -37.74 -30.80
N VAL A 797 -10.16 -36.89 -31.06
CA VAL A 797 -9.83 -36.36 -32.39
C VAL A 797 -8.78 -37.24 -33.03
N THR A 798 -8.98 -37.63 -34.30
CA THR A 798 -8.03 -38.43 -35.06
C THR A 798 -6.88 -37.58 -35.54
N GLU A 799 -5.76 -38.22 -35.88
CA GLU A 799 -4.58 -37.56 -36.42
C GLU A 799 -4.87 -36.80 -37.73
N ALA A 800 -5.60 -37.40 -38.63
CA ALA A 800 -6.00 -36.77 -39.90
C ALA A 800 -6.90 -35.54 -39.72
N GLU A 801 -7.83 -35.58 -38.74
CA GLU A 801 -8.64 -34.42 -38.38
C GLU A 801 -7.77 -33.32 -37.79
N THR A 802 -6.82 -33.70 -36.92
CA THR A 802 -5.88 -32.78 -36.31
C THR A 802 -5.01 -32.08 -37.34
N GLU A 803 -4.43 -32.83 -38.28
CA GLU A 803 -3.59 -32.28 -39.36
C GLU A 803 -4.33 -31.22 -40.17
N LYS A 804 -5.56 -31.56 -40.61
CA LYS A 804 -6.38 -30.63 -41.40
C LYS A 804 -6.73 -29.37 -40.62
N ALA A 805 -7.12 -29.51 -39.34
CA ALA A 805 -7.49 -28.40 -38.49
C ALA A 805 -6.28 -27.53 -38.14
N PHE A 806 -5.16 -28.15 -37.80
CA PHE A 806 -3.92 -27.46 -37.47
C PHE A 806 -3.37 -26.64 -38.64
N THR A 807 -3.30 -27.23 -39.86
CA THR A 807 -2.81 -26.54 -41.06
C THR A 807 -3.60 -25.25 -41.32
N LYS A 808 -4.94 -25.32 -41.23
CA LYS A 808 -5.79 -24.15 -41.45
C LYS A 808 -5.65 -23.13 -40.33
N ALA A 809 -5.62 -23.59 -39.07
CA ALA A 809 -5.45 -22.72 -37.90
C ALA A 809 -4.10 -21.99 -37.91
N LEU A 810 -3.03 -22.70 -38.32
CA LEU A 810 -1.69 -22.11 -38.46
C LEU A 810 -1.65 -21.04 -39.56
N ALA A 811 -2.30 -21.31 -40.72
CA ALA A 811 -2.42 -20.30 -41.76
C ALA A 811 -3.13 -19.03 -41.27
N LYS A 812 -4.23 -19.18 -40.48
CA LYS A 812 -4.93 -18.03 -39.89
C LYS A 812 -4.12 -17.26 -38.84
N GLN A 813 -3.28 -17.95 -38.08
CA GLN A 813 -2.33 -17.32 -37.18
C GLN A 813 -1.26 -16.53 -37.95
N GLN A 814 -0.76 -17.05 -39.05
CA GLN A 814 0.20 -16.37 -39.93
C GLN A 814 -0.41 -15.14 -40.61
N GLU A 815 -1.67 -15.24 -41.09
CA GLU A 815 -2.43 -14.10 -41.61
C GLU A 815 -2.53 -12.97 -40.55
N TYR A 816 -2.84 -13.31 -39.29
CA TYR A 816 -2.86 -12.34 -38.19
C TYR A 816 -1.49 -11.68 -37.98
N PHE A 817 -0.41 -12.44 -37.93
CA PHE A 817 0.94 -11.89 -37.75
C PHE A 817 1.33 -10.93 -38.87
N ALA A 818 1.03 -11.25 -40.09
CA ALA A 818 1.31 -10.40 -41.27
C ALA A 818 0.49 -9.09 -41.21
N ALA A 819 -0.80 -9.18 -40.89
CA ALA A 819 -1.66 -8.02 -40.76
C ALA A 819 -1.29 -7.12 -39.54
N ALA A 820 -0.86 -7.73 -38.45
CA ALA A 820 -0.38 -7.02 -37.28
C ALA A 820 0.89 -6.19 -37.61
N LYS A 821 1.85 -6.76 -38.34
CA LYS A 821 3.05 -6.03 -38.81
C LYS A 821 2.68 -4.88 -39.73
N LYS A 822 1.80 -5.11 -40.70
CA LYS A 822 1.30 -4.07 -41.60
C LYS A 822 0.64 -2.91 -40.85
N LEU A 823 -0.20 -3.19 -39.82
CA LEU A 823 -0.80 -2.18 -39.00
C LEU A 823 0.26 -1.32 -38.28
N GLY A 824 1.34 -1.93 -37.80
CA GLY A 824 2.42 -1.20 -37.14
C GLY A 824 3.20 -0.29 -38.10
N GLU A 825 3.46 -0.74 -39.32
CA GLU A 825 4.08 0.08 -40.36
C GLU A 825 3.20 1.27 -40.74
N GLU A 826 1.90 1.06 -40.94
CA GLU A 826 0.92 2.12 -41.23
C GLU A 826 0.86 3.12 -40.08
N ALA A 827 0.88 2.64 -38.81
CA ALA A 827 0.88 3.46 -37.60
C ALA A 827 2.10 4.40 -37.51
N LEU A 828 3.29 3.89 -37.85
CA LEU A 828 4.52 4.69 -37.87
C LEU A 828 4.49 5.75 -38.96
N VAL A 829 4.01 5.41 -40.15
CA VAL A 829 3.85 6.37 -41.25
C VAL A 829 2.87 7.49 -40.90
N GLU A 830 1.75 7.11 -40.30
CA GLU A 830 0.74 8.08 -39.88
C GLU A 830 1.25 9.01 -38.76
N ALA A 831 1.91 8.47 -37.75
CA ALA A 831 2.51 9.25 -36.68
C ALA A 831 3.53 10.26 -37.19
N ARG A 832 4.41 9.86 -38.14
CA ARG A 832 5.38 10.75 -38.78
C ARG A 832 4.70 11.87 -39.57
N LYS A 833 3.68 11.55 -40.39
CA LYS A 833 2.92 12.56 -41.14
C LYS A 833 2.23 13.57 -40.24
N ALA A 834 1.72 13.15 -39.11
CA ALA A 834 1.05 13.98 -38.13
C ALA A 834 2.00 14.70 -37.17
N ASN A 835 3.32 14.52 -37.29
CA ASN A 835 4.34 14.97 -36.32
C ASN A 835 3.96 14.60 -34.87
N ARG A 836 3.48 13.37 -34.67
CA ARG A 836 2.97 12.92 -33.38
C ARG A 836 4.02 12.05 -32.69
N PRO A 837 4.30 12.27 -31.38
CA PRO A 837 5.22 11.42 -30.65
C PRO A 837 4.70 9.98 -30.58
N VAL A 838 5.60 9.02 -30.78
CA VAL A 838 5.35 7.58 -30.69
C VAL A 838 5.90 7.04 -29.39
N ILE A 839 5.10 6.23 -28.72
CA ILE A 839 5.52 5.47 -27.56
C ILE A 839 5.37 3.99 -27.90
N ALA A 840 6.47 3.24 -27.90
CA ALA A 840 6.41 1.78 -27.98
C ALA A 840 6.14 1.17 -26.62
N VAL A 841 5.25 0.20 -26.58
CA VAL A 841 4.99 -0.60 -25.37
C VAL A 841 5.75 -1.90 -25.51
N LEU A 842 6.81 -2.04 -24.71
CA LEU A 842 7.62 -3.26 -24.62
C LEU A 842 7.12 -4.12 -23.47
N GLY A 843 7.23 -5.42 -23.61
CA GLY A 843 6.87 -6.39 -22.58
C GLY A 843 5.94 -7.48 -23.05
N ARG A 844 5.79 -8.52 -22.27
CA ARG A 844 5.01 -9.71 -22.64
C ARG A 844 3.55 -9.36 -22.92
N PRO A 845 2.95 -9.81 -24.04
CA PRO A 845 1.59 -9.42 -24.46
C PRO A 845 0.51 -9.63 -23.37
N TYR A 846 0.58 -10.72 -22.66
CA TYR A 846 -0.33 -11.04 -21.58
C TYR A 846 -0.19 -10.15 -20.31
N ASN A 847 0.84 -9.31 -20.26
CA ASN A 847 1.06 -8.34 -19.19
C ASN A 847 0.91 -6.91 -19.72
N ALA A 848 1.61 -6.58 -20.82
CA ALA A 848 1.66 -5.22 -21.34
C ALA A 848 0.36 -4.78 -22.04
N PHE A 849 -0.36 -5.71 -22.69
CA PHE A 849 -1.53 -5.39 -23.53
C PHE A 849 -2.86 -5.83 -22.90
N THR A 850 -2.84 -6.55 -21.78
CA THR A 850 -4.04 -7.01 -21.07
C THR A 850 -4.55 -5.88 -20.19
N ALA A 851 -5.84 -5.55 -20.29
CA ALA A 851 -6.46 -4.43 -19.57
C ALA A 851 -6.31 -4.58 -18.04
N GLU A 852 -6.46 -5.78 -17.54
CA GLU A 852 -6.36 -6.15 -16.13
C GLU A 852 -4.93 -5.90 -15.58
N ALA A 853 -3.90 -6.15 -16.40
CA ALA A 853 -2.50 -6.00 -16.01
C ALA A 853 -1.94 -4.59 -16.27
N ASN A 854 -2.29 -3.97 -17.41
CA ASN A 854 -1.73 -2.68 -17.81
C ASN A 854 -2.41 -1.46 -17.17
N MET A 855 -3.51 -1.68 -16.40
CA MET A 855 -4.24 -0.64 -15.67
C MET A 855 -4.65 0.57 -16.54
N GLY A 856 -4.89 0.35 -17.83
CA GLY A 856 -5.27 1.40 -18.79
C GLY A 856 -4.15 2.38 -19.16
N ILE A 857 -2.88 2.01 -18.94
CA ILE A 857 -1.71 2.85 -19.28
C ILE A 857 -1.72 3.26 -20.75
N PRO A 858 -1.95 2.38 -21.73
CA PRO A 858 -2.01 2.77 -23.15
C PRO A 858 -2.99 3.92 -23.39
N ARG A 859 -4.20 3.81 -22.88
CA ARG A 859 -5.23 4.84 -23.02
C ARG A 859 -4.86 6.17 -22.37
N LYS A 860 -4.07 6.16 -21.28
CA LYS A 860 -3.61 7.39 -20.63
C LYS A 860 -2.69 8.22 -21.53
N PHE A 861 -1.91 7.56 -22.38
CA PHE A 861 -1.03 8.22 -23.34
C PHE A 861 -1.79 8.69 -24.59
N THR A 862 -2.64 7.84 -25.16
CA THR A 862 -3.39 8.20 -26.38
C THR A 862 -4.32 9.40 -26.13
N THR A 863 -4.94 9.49 -24.96
CA THR A 863 -5.74 10.67 -24.57
C THR A 863 -4.93 11.94 -24.36
N ARG A 864 -3.59 11.86 -24.40
CA ARG A 864 -2.66 13.00 -24.37
C ARG A 864 -2.03 13.31 -25.73
N GLY A 865 -2.51 12.68 -26.79
CA GLY A 865 -2.05 12.90 -28.15
C GLY A 865 -0.84 12.10 -28.57
N TYR A 866 -0.44 11.07 -27.80
CA TYR A 866 0.64 10.15 -28.20
C TYR A 866 0.09 8.98 -29.00
N SER A 867 0.81 8.53 -30.04
CA SER A 867 0.56 7.25 -30.67
C SER A 867 1.21 6.15 -29.84
N ILE A 868 0.43 5.18 -29.38
CA ILE A 868 0.97 4.08 -28.56
C ILE A 868 0.93 2.78 -29.35
N ILE A 869 2.09 2.18 -29.59
CA ILE A 869 2.25 1.04 -30.48
C ILE A 869 2.85 -0.14 -29.70
N PRO A 870 2.19 -1.31 -29.70
CA PRO A 870 2.75 -2.55 -29.20
C PRO A 870 4.03 -2.95 -29.93
N PHE A 871 5.02 -3.47 -29.22
CA PHE A 871 6.29 -3.89 -29.81
C PHE A 871 6.12 -4.96 -30.92
N ASP A 872 5.16 -5.86 -30.78
CA ASP A 872 4.92 -6.95 -31.74
C ASP A 872 4.24 -6.51 -33.05
N LEU A 873 3.74 -5.27 -33.10
CA LEU A 873 3.31 -4.61 -34.34
C LEU A 873 4.50 -3.94 -35.07
N LEU A 874 5.54 -3.51 -34.34
CA LEU A 874 6.67 -2.80 -34.92
C LEU A 874 7.50 -3.74 -35.83
N PRO A 875 8.07 -3.25 -36.92
CA PRO A 875 9.05 -4.02 -37.68
C PRO A 875 10.26 -4.33 -36.79
N PHE A 876 10.89 -5.49 -37.07
CA PHE A 876 12.08 -5.89 -36.33
C PHE A 876 13.33 -5.46 -37.10
N THR A 877 14.31 -4.93 -36.37
CA THR A 877 15.62 -4.57 -36.97
C THR A 877 16.53 -5.79 -37.10
N GLU A 878 17.63 -5.61 -37.84
CA GLU A 878 18.72 -6.60 -37.91
C GLU A 878 19.64 -6.59 -36.67
N GLU A 879 19.24 -5.88 -35.61
CA GLU A 879 20.01 -5.83 -34.39
C GLU A 879 20.26 -7.24 -33.83
N LYS A 880 21.51 -7.52 -33.46
CA LYS A 880 21.89 -8.82 -32.92
C LYS A 880 21.34 -9.01 -31.52
N ILE A 881 20.84 -10.19 -31.26
CA ILE A 881 20.35 -10.58 -29.92
C ILE A 881 21.54 -10.96 -29.04
N PHE A 882 21.50 -10.57 -27.80
CA PHE A 882 22.52 -11.01 -26.84
C PHE A 882 22.51 -12.52 -26.66
N PRO A 883 23.66 -13.20 -26.58
CA PRO A 883 23.74 -14.67 -26.50
C PRO A 883 22.94 -15.29 -25.34
N ASN A 884 22.69 -14.53 -24.26
CA ASN A 884 21.91 -14.93 -23.10
C ASN A 884 20.43 -14.51 -23.15
N MET A 885 19.96 -13.88 -24.23
CA MET A 885 18.57 -13.52 -24.45
C MET A 885 17.77 -14.67 -25.04
N TYR A 886 17.52 -15.69 -24.25
CA TYR A 886 16.79 -16.90 -24.64
C TYR A 886 15.25 -16.79 -24.42
N TRP A 887 14.72 -15.59 -24.18
CA TRP A 887 13.30 -15.33 -24.05
C TRP A 887 12.72 -14.82 -25.37
N TYR A 888 11.71 -15.52 -25.91
CA TYR A 888 11.08 -15.15 -27.17
C TYR A 888 10.63 -13.70 -27.26
N TYR A 889 9.85 -13.25 -26.25
CA TYR A 889 9.40 -11.86 -26.22
C TYR A 889 10.55 -10.88 -25.98
N GLY A 890 11.56 -11.26 -25.20
CA GLY A 890 12.75 -10.44 -25.00
C GLY A 890 13.55 -10.20 -26.28
N GLN A 891 13.64 -11.20 -27.15
CA GLN A 891 14.26 -11.06 -28.50
C GLN A 891 13.48 -10.05 -29.34
N GLN A 892 12.14 -10.12 -29.31
CA GLN A 892 11.29 -9.18 -30.05
C GLN A 892 11.39 -7.77 -29.48
N ASP A 893 11.41 -7.63 -28.13
CA ASP A 893 11.57 -6.35 -27.46
C ASP A 893 12.88 -5.65 -27.85
N VAL A 894 14.02 -6.40 -27.88
CA VAL A 894 15.33 -5.87 -28.30
C VAL A 894 15.28 -5.38 -29.74
N LYS A 895 14.79 -6.23 -30.67
CA LYS A 895 14.71 -5.89 -32.10
C LYS A 895 13.74 -4.73 -32.38
N SER A 896 12.68 -4.58 -31.59
CA SER A 896 11.74 -3.46 -31.73
C SER A 896 12.27 -2.17 -31.09
N ALA A 897 12.98 -2.29 -29.97
CA ALA A 897 13.55 -1.12 -29.30
C ALA A 897 14.67 -0.46 -30.12
N ALA A 898 15.44 -1.23 -30.84
CA ALA A 898 16.50 -0.72 -31.70
C ALA A 898 15.97 0.11 -32.90
N LEU A 899 14.68 0.00 -33.22
CA LEU A 899 14.02 0.81 -34.25
C LEU A 899 13.79 2.28 -33.80
N LEU A 900 13.63 2.49 -32.51
CA LEU A 900 13.22 3.74 -31.89
C LEU A 900 14.42 4.57 -31.41
#